data_f167996f269099482dce88325379513d
#
_entry.id   f167996f269099482dce88325379513d
#
_cell.length_a   1.000
_cell.length_b   1.000
_cell.length_c   1.000
_cell.angle_alpha   90.00
_cell.angle_beta   90.00
_cell.angle_gamma   90.00
#
_symmetry.space_group_name_H-M   'P 1'
#
loop_
_entity.id
_entity.type
_entity.pdbx_description
1 polymer ?
#
loop_
_entity_poly.entity_id
_entity_poly.type
_entity_poly.pdbx_seq_one_letter_code
_entity_poly.pdbx_strand_id
1 'polypeptide(L)'
;MMTSSLEEIEGNVSHIVFRSEETGYTVCSITDKGEEFTLVGSFSHISVSEKIKAKGRWKEHPVYGKQFSVEEYQLEVPDSLFGIEQYLASGAIKGIGKAIAARIVKKFKEDSLRIMEEEPERLAEIHGISMQKAMDIATNLSGQREQQDIFLLLQGYGISLNLSYKIYQHFQGETLQVLQENPYRIAEELEGVGFKKCDELAKKVGVEKESPFRMRAGINYTLLQGEWHGHCYLPFSILKREAERILEMPLEDLEEQLLELQLQGKVKVKGENVYRASTYYREMRVASRLLQLNVEEEEAHVDSWEKAIDTLLDREKITLDPLQRKAVSLAASSGVLVITGGPGTGKTTTIKTILQLFTGQGKSIALAAPTGRAAKRMGEATDYPAKTLHRLLEYMGREDQEQEDRDFSLFQRNEENPLEYDVLIVDEMSMVDLYLMDALLRAVPVGCRLILVGDSEQLPSVGAGNVLKDIIASQCMKTISLKKIFRQAMESDIVVNAHKINQGIEPDLGKKSRDFFFIRGQEPKQILENIAILMKEKLPKYLSTEPLSIQVMSPQKKGLLGVENLNRFLQERLNPPGKNKPEYEGSGNIFRLGDKVMQIKNDYQLAWEIPGNFNLPIESGEGVFNGDIGKITEINAYQKTVTVFFEERKVVYSFQDLENLELAYVITIHKSQGSEYPAVLLPMYPGPKMLMTRNILYTAITRAKSCVCLLGHPKVFLEMLHNEQELKRYSGLAKQLQDIGESFSAPFSMEGGNPFSEE
;
A
#
# COMPACT_ATOMS: atom_id res chain seq x y z
N MET A 1 -25.61 8.31 -14.35
CA MET A 1 -25.59 8.42 -12.89
C MET A 1 -26.87 9.12 -12.48
N MET A 2 -27.86 8.37 -12.00
CA MET A 2 -29.01 8.97 -11.34
C MET A 2 -28.53 9.32 -9.92
N THR A 3 -28.42 10.61 -9.63
CA THR A 3 -28.31 11.10 -8.26
C THR A 3 -29.62 10.76 -7.57
N SER A 4 -29.65 9.65 -6.83
CA SER A 4 -30.75 9.38 -5.93
C SER A 4 -30.78 10.52 -4.88
N SER A 5 -31.85 11.30 -4.90
CA SER A 5 -32.12 12.31 -3.88
C SER A 5 -32.06 11.66 -2.48
N LEU A 6 -31.48 12.36 -1.51
CA LEU A 6 -31.56 11.97 -0.11
C LEU A 6 -33.03 11.93 0.26
N GLU A 7 -33.45 10.83 0.87
CA GLU A 7 -34.78 10.68 1.45
C GLU A 7 -34.75 11.09 2.92
N GLU A 8 -35.85 11.58 3.44
CA GLU A 8 -35.99 11.97 4.86
C GLU A 8 -36.98 11.05 5.51
N ILE A 9 -36.64 10.51 6.68
CA ILE A 9 -37.48 9.68 7.52
C ILE A 9 -37.47 10.23 8.94
N GLU A 10 -38.62 10.10 9.65
CA GLU A 10 -38.78 10.56 11.01
C GLU A 10 -39.41 9.43 11.83
N GLY A 11 -39.00 9.27 13.09
CA GLY A 11 -39.58 8.26 13.95
C GLY A 11 -38.98 8.27 15.35
N ASN A 12 -39.56 7.49 16.26
CA ASN A 12 -39.02 7.29 17.60
C ASN A 12 -38.15 6.04 17.65
N VAL A 13 -36.98 6.12 18.27
CA VAL A 13 -36.09 4.98 18.47
C VAL A 13 -36.75 3.95 19.38
N SER A 14 -37.08 2.79 18.84
CA SER A 14 -37.72 1.70 19.58
C SER A 14 -36.71 0.83 20.33
N HIS A 15 -35.64 0.44 19.68
CA HIS A 15 -34.54 -0.30 20.33
C HIS A 15 -33.23 -0.17 19.55
N ILE A 16 -32.10 -0.39 20.24
CA ILE A 16 -30.77 -0.42 19.67
C ILE A 16 -30.37 -1.88 19.54
N VAL A 17 -30.11 -2.31 18.30
CA VAL A 17 -29.72 -3.70 17.96
C VAL A 17 -28.23 -3.92 18.18
N PHE A 18 -27.41 -2.94 17.74
CA PHE A 18 -25.95 -3.01 17.83
C PHE A 18 -25.35 -1.61 17.92
N ARG A 19 -24.26 -1.47 18.67
CA ARG A 19 -23.45 -0.23 18.73
C ARG A 19 -21.99 -0.57 18.91
N SER A 20 -21.15 0.03 18.08
CA SER A 20 -19.70 0.02 18.22
C SER A 20 -19.25 1.28 18.96
N GLU A 21 -18.57 1.12 20.09
CA GLU A 21 -18.02 2.26 20.85
C GLU A 21 -16.81 2.90 20.17
N GLU A 22 -16.10 2.17 19.30
CA GLU A 22 -14.95 2.69 18.56
C GLU A 22 -15.34 3.59 17.39
N THR A 23 -16.40 3.26 16.67
CA THR A 23 -16.79 3.93 15.42
C THR A 23 -18.09 4.72 15.53
N GLY A 24 -18.80 4.59 16.66
CA GLY A 24 -20.16 5.13 16.84
C GLY A 24 -21.20 4.46 15.92
N TYR A 25 -20.79 3.46 15.13
CA TYR A 25 -21.69 2.77 14.22
C TYR A 25 -22.78 2.06 15.01
N THR A 26 -24.01 2.41 14.71
CA THR A 26 -25.17 1.89 15.43
C THR A 26 -26.20 1.37 14.45
N VAL A 27 -26.79 0.24 14.78
CA VAL A 27 -27.98 -0.34 14.14
C VAL A 27 -29.12 -0.19 15.14
N CYS A 28 -30.13 0.57 14.77
CA CYS A 28 -31.31 0.77 15.61
C CYS A 28 -32.58 0.66 14.80
N SER A 29 -33.69 0.35 15.49
CA SER A 29 -35.03 0.39 14.92
C SER A 29 -35.73 1.65 15.33
N ILE A 30 -36.45 2.27 14.38
CA ILE A 30 -37.34 3.40 14.63
C ILE A 30 -38.79 3.03 14.27
N THR A 31 -39.71 3.62 14.93
CA THR A 31 -41.15 3.46 14.64
C THR A 31 -41.74 4.79 14.18
N ASP A 32 -42.28 4.82 12.96
CA ASP A 32 -43.10 5.92 12.43
C ASP A 32 -44.49 5.41 12.08
N LYS A 33 -45.52 6.01 12.65
CA LYS A 33 -46.95 5.69 12.39
C LYS A 33 -47.34 4.21 12.48
N GLY A 34 -46.59 3.45 13.26
CA GLY A 34 -46.81 2.01 13.45
C GLY A 34 -46.02 1.09 12.51
N GLU A 35 -45.20 1.63 11.60
CA GLU A 35 -44.25 0.88 10.81
C GLU A 35 -42.84 0.94 11.43
N GLU A 36 -42.13 -0.15 11.41
CA GLU A 36 -40.78 -0.26 11.97
C GLU A 36 -39.73 -0.28 10.85
N PHE A 37 -38.71 0.57 10.98
CA PHE A 37 -37.60 0.70 10.02
C PHE A 37 -36.26 0.52 10.72
N THR A 38 -35.32 -0.14 10.04
CA THR A 38 -33.97 -0.26 10.56
C THR A 38 -33.09 0.87 10.02
N LEU A 39 -32.50 1.64 10.93
CA LEU A 39 -31.49 2.65 10.62
C LEU A 39 -30.09 2.12 10.89
N VAL A 40 -29.15 2.52 10.03
CA VAL A 40 -27.73 2.22 10.18
C VAL A 40 -26.90 3.47 9.92
N GLY A 41 -25.97 3.77 10.80
CA GLY A 41 -25.10 4.95 10.67
C GLY A 41 -24.21 5.13 11.90
N SER A 42 -23.30 6.12 11.84
CA SER A 42 -22.51 6.52 13.00
C SER A 42 -23.24 7.65 13.72
N PHE A 43 -23.57 7.43 14.99
CA PHE A 43 -24.29 8.41 15.82
C PHE A 43 -23.39 8.82 16.98
N SER A 44 -23.39 10.12 17.30
CA SER A 44 -22.69 10.65 18.47
C SER A 44 -23.23 10.03 19.75
N HIS A 45 -24.53 10.12 19.86
CA HIS A 45 -25.36 9.50 20.90
C HIS A 45 -26.72 9.22 20.28
N ILE A 46 -27.33 8.11 20.62
CA ILE A 46 -28.70 7.77 20.28
C ILE A 46 -29.26 6.87 21.38
N SER A 47 -30.45 7.17 21.85
CA SER A 47 -31.09 6.43 22.95
C SER A 47 -32.52 6.03 22.61
N VAL A 48 -32.99 5.01 23.29
CA VAL A 48 -34.37 4.55 23.14
C VAL A 48 -35.32 5.66 23.55
N SER A 49 -36.42 5.83 22.81
CA SER A 49 -37.45 6.86 22.93
C SER A 49 -37.08 8.26 22.45
N GLU A 50 -35.86 8.50 22.00
CA GLU A 50 -35.53 9.73 21.28
C GLU A 50 -36.26 9.77 19.94
N LYS A 51 -36.69 10.97 19.54
CA LYS A 51 -37.23 11.21 18.22
C LYS A 51 -36.10 11.59 17.30
N ILE A 52 -35.97 10.84 16.20
CA ILE A 52 -34.93 11.09 15.18
C ILE A 52 -35.56 11.54 13.86
N LYS A 53 -35.00 12.60 13.30
CA LYS A 53 -35.17 12.96 11.90
C LYS A 53 -33.86 12.63 11.16
N ALA A 54 -33.92 11.72 10.19
CA ALA A 54 -32.74 11.24 9.49
C ALA A 54 -32.88 11.44 7.97
N LYS A 55 -31.80 11.93 7.34
CA LYS A 55 -31.65 11.97 5.91
C LYS A 55 -30.65 10.94 5.47
N GLY A 56 -30.94 10.22 4.38
CA GLY A 56 -30.08 9.15 3.93
C GLY A 56 -30.62 8.41 2.72
N ARG A 57 -30.19 7.17 2.58
CA ARG A 57 -30.56 6.33 1.44
C ARG A 57 -30.90 4.92 1.89
N TRP A 58 -31.89 4.35 1.24
CA TRP A 58 -32.19 2.95 1.42
C TRP A 58 -31.09 2.07 0.81
N LYS A 59 -30.60 1.13 1.61
CA LYS A 59 -29.66 0.08 1.19
C LYS A 59 -30.25 -1.28 1.53
N GLU A 60 -29.94 -2.27 0.73
CA GLU A 60 -30.35 -3.64 0.99
C GLU A 60 -29.14 -4.42 1.53
N HIS A 61 -29.23 -4.82 2.81
CA HIS A 61 -28.19 -5.62 3.43
C HIS A 61 -28.42 -7.11 3.11
N PRO A 62 -27.35 -7.87 2.74
CA PRO A 62 -27.47 -9.27 2.33
C PRO A 62 -28.17 -10.19 3.32
N VAL A 63 -27.99 -9.95 4.61
CA VAL A 63 -28.48 -10.79 5.71
C VAL A 63 -29.68 -10.15 6.41
N TYR A 64 -29.66 -8.82 6.58
CA TYR A 64 -30.63 -8.09 7.42
C TYR A 64 -31.70 -7.34 6.62
N GLY A 65 -31.73 -7.48 5.28
CA GLY A 65 -32.75 -6.88 4.44
C GLY A 65 -32.62 -5.36 4.25
N LYS A 66 -33.75 -4.69 4.04
CA LYS A 66 -33.79 -3.27 3.73
C LYS A 66 -33.47 -2.42 4.95
N GLN A 67 -32.44 -1.58 4.84
CA GLN A 67 -31.97 -0.69 5.90
C GLN A 67 -31.83 0.73 5.37
N PHE A 68 -32.05 1.72 6.22
CA PHE A 68 -31.85 3.12 5.89
C PHE A 68 -30.46 3.57 6.37
N SER A 69 -29.57 3.84 5.43
CA SER A 69 -28.21 4.34 5.71
C SER A 69 -28.27 5.85 5.95
N VAL A 70 -28.07 6.27 7.18
CA VAL A 70 -28.14 7.65 7.62
C VAL A 70 -26.88 8.41 7.20
N GLU A 71 -27.08 9.57 6.56
CA GLU A 71 -26.01 10.52 6.18
C GLU A 71 -26.04 11.78 7.04
N GLU A 72 -27.24 12.23 7.42
CA GLU A 72 -27.48 13.36 8.33
C GLU A 72 -28.61 13.00 9.30
N TYR A 73 -28.55 13.50 10.53
CA TYR A 73 -29.64 13.30 11.48
C TYR A 73 -29.75 14.44 12.49
N GLN A 74 -30.94 14.59 13.05
CA GLN A 74 -31.24 15.42 14.21
C GLN A 74 -31.98 14.59 15.25
N LEU A 75 -31.61 14.73 16.51
CA LEU A 75 -32.27 14.10 17.63
C LEU A 75 -33.09 15.17 18.35
N GLU A 76 -34.34 14.85 18.61
CA GLU A 76 -35.23 15.69 19.39
C GLU A 76 -35.55 14.95 20.71
N VAL A 77 -35.50 15.69 21.81
CA VAL A 77 -35.82 15.16 23.13
C VAL A 77 -37.32 14.89 23.20
N PRO A 78 -37.77 13.81 23.87
CA PRO A 78 -39.18 13.51 24.00
C PRO A 78 -39.96 14.61 24.72
N ASP A 79 -41.09 15.02 24.16
CA ASP A 79 -41.97 16.05 24.76
C ASP A 79 -42.97 15.49 25.76
N SER A 80 -43.26 14.18 25.76
CA SER A 80 -44.21 13.55 26.64
C SER A 80 -43.59 13.08 27.95
N LEU A 81 -44.31 13.17 29.06
CA LEU A 81 -43.83 12.68 30.34
C LEU A 81 -43.39 11.22 30.31
N PHE A 82 -44.12 10.38 29.59
CA PHE A 82 -43.74 8.98 29.40
C PHE A 82 -42.43 8.85 28.56
N GLY A 83 -42.29 9.65 27.53
CA GLY A 83 -41.09 9.69 26.72
C GLY A 83 -39.87 10.14 27.51
N ILE A 84 -39.97 11.20 28.30
CA ILE A 84 -38.92 11.70 29.18
C ILE A 84 -38.52 10.63 30.21
N GLU A 85 -39.49 9.93 30.82
CA GLU A 85 -39.18 8.86 31.77
C GLU A 85 -38.43 7.70 31.11
N GLN A 86 -38.85 7.26 29.92
CA GLN A 86 -38.19 6.20 29.18
C GLN A 86 -36.78 6.62 28.71
N TYR A 87 -36.62 7.85 28.24
CA TYR A 87 -35.33 8.42 27.87
C TYR A 87 -34.35 8.39 29.04
N LEU A 88 -34.75 8.91 30.19
CA LEU A 88 -33.94 8.91 31.41
C LEU A 88 -33.66 7.49 31.92
N ALA A 89 -34.62 6.56 31.74
CA ALA A 89 -34.50 5.17 32.18
C ALA A 89 -33.67 4.29 31.22
N SER A 90 -33.44 4.73 29.97
CA SER A 90 -32.74 3.98 28.93
C SER A 90 -31.26 3.79 29.21
N GLY A 91 -30.68 4.55 30.15
CA GLY A 91 -29.23 4.63 30.37
C GLY A 91 -28.56 5.74 29.56
N ALA A 92 -29.35 6.58 28.87
CA ALA A 92 -28.85 7.74 28.12
C ALA A 92 -27.98 8.64 29.01
N ILE A 93 -28.34 8.80 30.27
CA ILE A 93 -27.59 9.61 31.22
C ILE A 93 -26.98 8.70 32.29
N LYS A 94 -25.65 8.65 32.36
CA LYS A 94 -24.91 7.84 33.31
C LYS A 94 -25.31 8.19 34.77
N GLY A 95 -25.69 7.18 35.52
CA GLY A 95 -26.09 7.36 36.93
C GLY A 95 -27.59 7.46 37.16
N ILE A 96 -28.43 7.50 36.12
CA ILE A 96 -29.88 7.47 36.21
C ILE A 96 -30.39 6.09 35.81
N GLY A 97 -30.94 5.34 36.76
CA GLY A 97 -31.66 4.09 36.49
C GLY A 97 -33.16 4.29 36.52
N LYS A 98 -33.93 3.29 36.10
CA LYS A 98 -35.43 3.34 36.01
C LYS A 98 -36.12 3.93 37.24
N ALA A 99 -35.70 3.54 38.45
CA ALA A 99 -36.29 4.02 39.69
C ALA A 99 -36.02 5.52 39.98
N ILE A 100 -34.84 6.01 39.54
CA ILE A 100 -34.47 7.43 39.67
C ILE A 100 -35.20 8.24 38.62
N ALA A 101 -35.24 7.78 37.36
CA ALA A 101 -35.95 8.40 36.26
C ALA A 101 -37.43 8.65 36.62
N ALA A 102 -38.15 7.62 37.12
CA ALA A 102 -39.53 7.75 37.56
C ALA A 102 -39.72 8.80 38.67
N ARG A 103 -38.78 8.91 39.62
CA ARG A 103 -38.83 9.92 40.69
C ARG A 103 -38.58 11.34 40.19
N ILE A 104 -37.63 11.51 39.23
CA ILE A 104 -37.33 12.80 38.60
C ILE A 104 -38.58 13.30 37.89
N VAL A 105 -39.15 12.49 36.99
CA VAL A 105 -40.31 12.88 36.18
C VAL A 105 -41.55 13.07 37.02
N LYS A 106 -41.75 12.26 38.06
CA LYS A 106 -42.86 12.45 39.01
C LYS A 106 -42.80 13.79 39.74
N LYS A 107 -41.60 14.27 40.08
CA LYS A 107 -41.40 15.50 40.83
C LYS A 107 -41.38 16.74 39.92
N PHE A 108 -40.65 16.71 38.85
CA PHE A 108 -40.37 17.87 38.00
C PHE A 108 -41.18 17.89 36.69
N LYS A 109 -41.86 16.80 36.36
CA LYS A 109 -42.71 16.68 35.16
C LYS A 109 -41.99 17.09 33.88
N GLU A 110 -42.55 17.98 33.09
CA GLU A 110 -42.03 18.48 31.82
C GLU A 110 -40.73 19.28 31.99
N ASP A 111 -40.52 19.89 33.18
CA ASP A 111 -39.29 20.62 33.50
C ASP A 111 -38.09 19.72 33.86
N SER A 112 -38.27 18.41 33.88
CA SER A 112 -37.25 17.46 34.35
C SER A 112 -35.87 17.66 33.69
N LEU A 113 -35.82 17.80 32.36
CA LEU A 113 -34.59 17.98 31.63
C LEU A 113 -33.99 19.37 31.83
N ARG A 114 -34.81 20.41 31.84
CA ARG A 114 -34.36 21.78 32.09
C ARG A 114 -33.72 21.90 33.50
N ILE A 115 -34.37 21.33 34.50
CA ILE A 115 -33.86 21.35 35.88
C ILE A 115 -32.56 20.57 36.01
N MET A 116 -32.42 19.47 35.29
CA MET A 116 -31.17 18.71 35.27
C MET A 116 -29.99 19.50 34.69
N GLU A 117 -30.24 20.41 33.77
CA GLU A 117 -29.23 21.27 33.16
C GLU A 117 -28.98 22.56 33.90
N GLU A 118 -30.05 23.33 34.16
CA GLU A 118 -29.96 24.71 34.65
C GLU A 118 -29.93 24.80 36.17
N GLU A 119 -30.52 23.82 36.86
CA GLU A 119 -30.71 23.83 38.32
C GLU A 119 -30.38 22.45 38.93
N PRO A 120 -29.17 21.86 38.62
CA PRO A 120 -28.86 20.47 39.00
C PRO A 120 -28.90 20.21 40.51
N GLU A 121 -28.63 21.21 41.34
CA GLU A 121 -28.74 21.12 42.79
C GLU A 121 -30.11 20.67 43.27
N ARG A 122 -31.18 20.99 42.52
CA ARG A 122 -32.54 20.57 42.83
C ARG A 122 -32.78 19.07 42.70
N LEU A 123 -31.92 18.39 41.92
CA LEU A 123 -31.99 16.92 41.86
C LEU A 123 -31.66 16.28 43.21
N ALA A 124 -30.87 16.92 44.05
CA ALA A 124 -30.58 16.44 45.40
C ALA A 124 -31.82 16.43 46.33
N GLU A 125 -32.91 17.10 45.94
CA GLU A 125 -34.19 17.00 46.63
C GLU A 125 -34.87 15.63 46.44
N ILE A 126 -34.34 14.79 45.53
CA ILE A 126 -34.91 13.48 45.24
C ILE A 126 -34.18 12.42 46.08
N HIS A 127 -34.92 11.61 46.77
CA HIS A 127 -34.35 10.54 47.59
C HIS A 127 -33.51 9.58 46.73
N GLY A 128 -32.22 9.45 47.06
CA GLY A 128 -31.25 8.60 46.34
C GLY A 128 -30.35 9.35 45.34
N ILE A 129 -30.42 10.70 45.27
CA ILE A 129 -29.51 11.57 44.56
C ILE A 129 -28.77 12.43 45.56
N SER A 130 -27.46 12.28 45.69
CA SER A 130 -26.60 13.21 46.45
C SER A 130 -26.28 14.43 45.60
N MET A 131 -25.83 15.54 46.26
CA MET A 131 -25.38 16.73 45.55
C MET A 131 -24.26 16.40 44.53
N GLN A 132 -23.28 15.56 44.90
CA GLN A 132 -22.24 15.12 43.99
C GLN A 132 -22.81 14.39 42.77
N LYS A 133 -23.75 13.49 43.00
CA LYS A 133 -24.40 12.74 41.91
C LYS A 133 -25.23 13.65 41.00
N ALA A 134 -25.85 14.69 41.56
CA ALA A 134 -26.60 15.69 40.81
C ALA A 134 -25.66 16.46 39.85
N MET A 135 -24.48 16.87 40.32
CA MET A 135 -23.48 17.54 39.51
C MET A 135 -22.86 16.61 38.44
N ASP A 136 -22.61 15.36 38.79
CA ASP A 136 -22.13 14.36 37.83
C ASP A 136 -23.13 14.13 36.68
N ILE A 137 -24.44 14.11 37.00
CA ILE A 137 -25.53 14.00 36.02
C ILE A 137 -25.54 15.22 35.08
N ALA A 138 -25.45 16.43 35.62
CA ALA A 138 -25.45 17.67 34.87
C ALA A 138 -24.21 17.73 33.93
N THR A 139 -23.05 17.36 34.44
CA THR A 139 -21.79 17.31 33.62
C THR A 139 -21.92 16.32 32.47
N ASN A 140 -22.50 15.14 32.72
CA ASN A 140 -22.73 14.16 31.65
C ASN A 140 -23.72 14.67 30.58
N LEU A 141 -24.77 15.35 30.99
CA LEU A 141 -25.80 15.89 30.08
C LEU A 141 -25.22 17.04 29.22
N SER A 142 -24.46 17.96 29.84
CA SER A 142 -23.80 19.07 29.12
C SER A 142 -22.76 18.55 28.13
N GLY A 143 -21.99 17.53 28.50
CA GLY A 143 -21.03 16.91 27.57
C GLY A 143 -21.66 16.24 26.35
N GLN A 144 -22.86 15.64 26.53
CA GLN A 144 -23.59 15.06 25.40
C GLN A 144 -24.11 16.13 24.43
N ARG A 145 -24.59 17.26 24.95
CA ARG A 145 -25.02 18.40 24.12
C ARG A 145 -23.83 19.01 23.35
N GLU A 146 -22.75 19.28 24.05
CA GLU A 146 -21.53 19.78 23.38
C GLU A 146 -21.09 18.87 22.21
N GLN A 147 -21.11 17.58 22.46
CA GLN A 147 -20.83 16.59 21.40
C GLN A 147 -21.81 16.71 20.24
N GLN A 148 -23.11 16.84 20.53
CA GLN A 148 -24.14 16.97 19.51
C GLN A 148 -23.98 18.25 18.68
N ASP A 149 -23.68 19.38 19.33
CA ASP A 149 -23.47 20.66 18.68
C ASP A 149 -22.24 20.61 17.77
N ILE A 150 -21.14 19.98 18.20
CA ILE A 150 -19.93 19.76 17.39
C ILE A 150 -20.25 18.89 16.16
N PHE A 151 -21.05 17.85 16.32
CA PHE A 151 -21.46 16.99 15.21
C PHE A 151 -22.31 17.75 14.18
N LEU A 152 -23.28 18.54 14.64
CA LEU A 152 -24.10 19.39 13.76
C LEU A 152 -23.24 20.41 13.01
N LEU A 153 -22.25 21.01 13.70
CA LEU A 153 -21.32 21.94 13.08
C LEU A 153 -20.47 21.25 11.98
N LEU A 154 -19.91 20.08 12.29
CA LEU A 154 -19.11 19.31 11.33
C LEU A 154 -19.93 18.85 10.13
N GLN A 155 -21.18 18.43 10.34
CA GLN A 155 -22.11 18.10 9.25
C GLN A 155 -22.41 19.34 8.40
N GLY A 156 -22.61 20.50 9.00
CA GLY A 156 -22.78 21.78 8.30
C GLY A 156 -21.59 22.11 7.37
N TYR A 157 -20.40 21.67 7.74
CA TYR A 157 -19.21 21.74 6.89
C TYR A 157 -19.10 20.60 5.87
N GLY A 158 -20.06 19.66 5.82
CA GLY A 158 -20.08 18.53 4.90
C GLY A 158 -19.13 17.40 5.28
N ILE A 159 -18.79 17.29 6.56
CA ILE A 159 -18.03 16.16 7.13
C ILE A 159 -18.99 15.00 7.36
N SER A 160 -18.61 13.79 6.95
CA SER A 160 -19.42 12.59 7.17
C SER A 160 -19.51 12.24 8.66
N LEU A 161 -20.60 11.63 9.08
CA LEU A 161 -20.85 11.22 10.47
C LEU A 161 -19.70 10.40 11.05
N ASN A 162 -19.19 9.43 10.30
CA ASN A 162 -18.05 8.59 10.74
C ASN A 162 -16.80 9.43 11.01
N LEU A 163 -16.49 10.36 10.13
CA LEU A 163 -15.33 11.24 10.32
C LEU A 163 -15.55 12.22 11.47
N SER A 164 -16.78 12.77 11.62
CA SER A 164 -17.13 13.63 12.76
C SER A 164 -16.95 12.88 14.09
N TYR A 165 -17.33 11.61 14.12
CA TYR A 165 -17.14 10.75 15.29
C TYR A 165 -15.64 10.57 15.61
N LYS A 166 -14.82 10.22 14.60
CA LYS A 166 -13.37 10.07 14.78
C LYS A 166 -12.72 11.35 15.28
N ILE A 167 -13.08 12.51 14.71
CA ILE A 167 -12.56 13.82 15.13
C ILE A 167 -12.89 14.07 16.60
N TYR A 168 -14.15 13.88 16.98
CA TYR A 168 -14.57 14.15 18.36
C TYR A 168 -13.93 13.16 19.36
N GLN A 169 -13.85 11.87 19.01
CA GLN A 169 -13.20 10.87 19.88
C GLN A 169 -11.73 11.20 20.17
N HIS A 170 -11.03 11.76 19.19
CA HIS A 170 -9.63 12.12 19.33
C HIS A 170 -9.41 13.43 20.08
N PHE A 171 -10.11 14.49 19.70
CA PHE A 171 -9.91 15.84 20.23
C PHE A 171 -10.86 16.20 21.38
N GLN A 172 -11.97 15.49 21.55
CA GLN A 172 -12.98 15.73 22.59
C GLN A 172 -13.34 17.21 22.74
N GLY A 173 -13.20 17.78 23.93
CA GLY A 173 -13.48 19.19 24.21
C GLY A 173 -12.61 20.19 23.46
N GLU A 174 -11.44 19.78 22.94
CA GLU A 174 -10.59 20.65 22.11
C GLU A 174 -11.06 20.74 20.65
N THR A 175 -12.05 19.95 20.25
CA THR A 175 -12.48 19.85 18.83
C THR A 175 -12.79 21.20 18.21
N LEU A 176 -13.54 22.06 18.90
CA LEU A 176 -13.87 23.41 18.40
C LEU A 176 -12.65 24.29 18.26
N GLN A 177 -11.74 24.24 19.22
CA GLN A 177 -10.48 24.99 19.17
C GLN A 177 -9.60 24.55 18.01
N VAL A 178 -9.45 23.23 17.81
CA VAL A 178 -8.71 22.66 16.69
C VAL A 178 -9.31 23.09 15.36
N LEU A 179 -10.63 23.05 15.22
CA LEU A 179 -11.30 23.50 14.00
C LEU A 179 -11.07 24.98 13.71
N GLN A 180 -11.11 25.83 14.71
CA GLN A 180 -10.98 27.28 14.53
C GLN A 180 -9.53 27.76 14.38
N GLU A 181 -8.60 27.18 15.14
CA GLU A 181 -7.20 27.62 15.16
C GLU A 181 -6.34 26.90 14.11
N ASN A 182 -6.43 25.55 14.08
CA ASN A 182 -5.59 24.74 13.19
C ASN A 182 -6.30 23.43 12.75
N PRO A 183 -7.23 23.49 11.80
CA PRO A 183 -7.93 22.30 11.31
C PRO A 183 -7.00 21.27 10.61
N TYR A 184 -5.76 21.65 10.29
CA TYR A 184 -4.79 20.73 9.68
C TYR A 184 -4.23 19.71 10.67
N ARG A 185 -4.37 19.94 11.99
CA ARG A 185 -4.11 18.90 13.01
C ARG A 185 -4.93 17.64 12.78
N ILE A 186 -6.12 17.78 12.21
CA ILE A 186 -6.96 16.64 11.84
C ILE A 186 -6.26 15.72 10.83
N ALA A 187 -5.55 16.30 9.83
CA ALA A 187 -4.79 15.50 8.86
C ALA A 187 -3.47 14.95 9.44
N GLU A 188 -2.94 15.60 10.48
CA GLU A 188 -1.69 15.20 11.14
C GLU A 188 -1.90 14.09 12.18
N GLU A 189 -3.05 14.10 12.86
CA GLU A 189 -3.30 13.26 14.04
C GLU A 189 -4.35 12.16 13.79
N LEU A 190 -5.15 12.27 12.71
CA LEU A 190 -6.20 11.29 12.38
C LEU A 190 -5.94 10.56 11.07
N GLU A 191 -6.06 9.24 11.13
CA GLU A 191 -5.91 8.36 9.98
C GLU A 191 -7.02 8.54 8.93
N GLY A 192 -6.65 8.45 7.65
CA GLY A 192 -7.59 8.49 6.53
C GLY A 192 -8.11 9.90 6.19
N VAL A 193 -7.54 10.95 6.80
CA VAL A 193 -7.89 12.34 6.54
C VAL A 193 -6.71 13.07 5.92
N GLY A 194 -6.71 13.20 4.59
CA GLY A 194 -5.63 13.90 3.88
C GLY A 194 -5.79 15.42 3.87
N PHE A 195 -4.66 16.14 3.60
CA PHE A 195 -4.57 17.59 3.51
C PHE A 195 -5.74 18.23 2.72
N LYS A 196 -6.13 17.68 1.57
CA LYS A 196 -7.19 18.26 0.73
C LYS A 196 -8.53 18.38 1.46
N LYS A 197 -8.93 17.36 2.21
CA LYS A 197 -10.16 17.39 3.01
C LYS A 197 -10.09 18.44 4.12
N CYS A 198 -8.93 18.54 4.78
CA CYS A 198 -8.70 19.56 5.81
C CYS A 198 -8.65 20.96 5.21
N ASP A 199 -8.08 21.15 4.01
CA ASP A 199 -8.05 22.45 3.32
C ASP A 199 -9.45 22.91 2.89
N GLU A 200 -10.30 21.98 2.45
CA GLU A 200 -11.72 22.27 2.18
C GLU A 200 -12.49 22.64 3.45
N LEU A 201 -12.23 21.94 4.55
CA LEU A 201 -12.79 22.25 5.86
C LEU A 201 -12.32 23.62 6.36
N ALA A 202 -11.01 23.86 6.32
CA ALA A 202 -10.39 25.12 6.74
C ALA A 202 -10.99 26.33 6.00
N LYS A 203 -11.21 26.21 4.68
CA LYS A 203 -11.90 27.25 3.87
C LYS A 203 -13.33 27.53 4.35
N LYS A 204 -14.07 26.47 4.75
CA LYS A 204 -15.45 26.62 5.24
C LYS A 204 -15.51 27.21 6.66
N VAL A 205 -14.53 26.89 7.49
CA VAL A 205 -14.38 27.46 8.84
C VAL A 205 -13.90 28.92 8.80
N GLY A 206 -13.34 29.36 7.68
CA GLY A 206 -12.89 30.75 7.49
C GLY A 206 -11.41 30.94 7.80
N VAL A 207 -10.59 29.90 7.78
CA VAL A 207 -9.12 30.02 7.88
C VAL A 207 -8.59 30.80 6.69
N GLU A 208 -7.77 31.80 6.96
CA GLU A 208 -7.16 32.65 5.93
C GLU A 208 -6.23 31.84 5.00
N LYS A 209 -6.15 32.25 3.74
CA LYS A 209 -5.31 31.56 2.75
C LYS A 209 -3.82 31.62 3.11
N GLU A 210 -3.40 32.70 3.73
CA GLU A 210 -2.04 32.99 4.16
C GLU A 210 -1.74 32.44 5.57
N SER A 211 -2.63 31.66 6.16
CA SER A 211 -2.40 31.06 7.49
C SER A 211 -1.10 30.26 7.51
N PRO A 212 -0.19 30.49 8.47
CA PRO A 212 1.04 29.71 8.64
C PRO A 212 0.77 28.20 8.81
N PHE A 213 -0.32 27.84 9.46
CA PHE A 213 -0.74 26.44 9.60
C PHE A 213 -1.06 25.80 8.24
N ARG A 214 -1.77 26.54 7.38
CA ARG A 214 -2.09 26.09 6.02
C ARG A 214 -0.84 25.91 5.19
N MET A 215 0.08 26.89 5.22
CA MET A 215 1.34 26.83 4.48
C MET A 215 2.18 25.63 4.92
N ARG A 216 2.39 25.44 6.22
CA ARG A 216 3.16 24.30 6.77
C ARG A 216 2.54 22.95 6.43
N ALA A 217 1.23 22.80 6.58
CA ALA A 217 0.53 21.59 6.21
C ALA A 217 0.63 21.30 4.69
N GLY A 218 0.53 22.33 3.84
CA GLY A 218 0.70 22.22 2.39
C GLY A 218 2.12 21.85 1.97
N ILE A 219 3.14 22.40 2.66
CA ILE A 219 4.55 22.04 2.44
C ILE A 219 4.78 20.56 2.80
N ASN A 220 4.33 20.13 3.97
CA ASN A 220 4.47 18.74 4.40
C ASN A 220 3.74 17.77 3.45
N TYR A 221 2.53 18.14 3.01
CA TYR A 221 1.78 17.37 2.02
C TYR A 221 2.48 17.31 0.66
N THR A 222 3.16 18.38 0.25
CA THR A 222 3.94 18.40 -1.00
C THR A 222 5.11 17.42 -0.93
N LEU A 223 5.81 17.37 0.20
CA LEU A 223 6.88 16.39 0.45
C LEU A 223 6.34 14.97 0.44
N LEU A 224 5.19 14.72 1.08
CA LEU A 224 4.50 13.43 1.05
C LEU A 224 4.12 13.01 -0.38
N GLN A 225 3.58 13.92 -1.19
CA GLN A 225 3.34 13.64 -2.61
C GLN A 225 4.64 13.32 -3.35
N GLY A 226 5.75 13.97 -2.99
CA GLY A 226 7.08 13.63 -3.51
C GLY A 226 7.44 12.18 -3.22
N GLU A 227 7.19 11.68 -2.01
CA GLU A 227 7.43 10.29 -1.62
C GLU A 227 6.55 9.31 -2.43
N TRP A 228 5.28 9.62 -2.65
CA TRP A 228 4.41 8.82 -3.54
C TRP A 228 4.89 8.76 -4.99
N HIS A 229 5.67 9.76 -5.42
CA HIS A 229 6.34 9.74 -6.73
C HIS A 229 7.75 9.11 -6.68
N GLY A 230 8.13 8.53 -5.53
CA GLY A 230 9.38 7.82 -5.34
C GLY A 230 10.57 8.68 -4.89
N HIS A 231 10.36 9.96 -4.57
CA HIS A 231 11.40 10.85 -4.05
C HIS A 231 11.59 10.66 -2.54
N CYS A 232 12.80 10.71 -2.04
CA CYS A 232 13.08 10.80 -0.60
C CYS A 232 13.15 12.26 -0.11
N TYR A 233 13.49 13.17 -1.00
CA TYR A 233 13.51 14.62 -0.74
C TYR A 233 13.05 15.39 -1.98
N LEU A 234 12.77 16.66 -1.81
CA LEU A 234 12.60 17.57 -2.93
C LEU A 234 13.66 18.69 -2.82
N PRO A 235 14.33 19.07 -3.95
CA PRO A 235 15.11 20.29 -3.99
C PRO A 235 14.24 21.50 -3.67
N PHE A 236 14.80 22.50 -2.96
CA PHE A 236 14.10 23.69 -2.50
C PHE A 236 13.27 24.37 -3.61
N SER A 237 13.85 24.55 -4.80
CA SER A 237 13.17 25.18 -5.93
C SER A 237 11.97 24.37 -6.46
N ILE A 238 12.05 23.03 -6.40
CA ILE A 238 10.97 22.15 -6.82
C ILE A 238 9.89 22.13 -5.76
N LEU A 239 10.28 22.01 -4.48
CA LEU A 239 9.34 22.09 -3.34
C LEU A 239 8.53 23.38 -3.40
N LYS A 240 9.20 24.52 -3.57
CA LYS A 240 8.53 25.82 -3.67
C LYS A 240 7.46 25.82 -4.77
N ARG A 241 7.86 25.48 -5.99
CA ARG A 241 6.94 25.45 -7.15
C ARG A 241 5.74 24.53 -6.95
N GLU A 242 5.97 23.31 -6.44
CA GLU A 242 4.88 22.35 -6.26
C GLU A 242 3.99 22.70 -5.07
N ALA A 243 4.55 23.27 -4.00
CA ALA A 243 3.77 23.75 -2.85
C ALA A 243 2.90 24.97 -3.23
N GLU A 244 3.44 25.93 -4.00
CA GLU A 244 2.67 27.05 -4.55
C GLU A 244 1.50 26.57 -5.42
N ARG A 245 1.73 25.55 -6.23
CA ARG A 245 0.67 24.93 -7.04
C ARG A 245 -0.43 24.27 -6.21
N ILE A 246 -0.07 23.60 -5.10
CA ILE A 246 -1.01 22.92 -4.20
C ILE A 246 -1.80 23.93 -3.37
N LEU A 247 -1.11 24.95 -2.86
CA LEU A 247 -1.70 25.99 -2.03
C LEU A 247 -2.45 27.06 -2.84
N GLU A 248 -2.25 27.11 -4.17
CA GLU A 248 -2.79 28.12 -5.07
C GLU A 248 -2.44 29.56 -4.64
N MET A 249 -1.21 29.74 -4.14
CA MET A 249 -0.67 31.03 -3.69
C MET A 249 0.85 31.05 -3.77
N PRO A 250 1.51 32.21 -3.91
CA PRO A 250 2.95 32.33 -3.81
C PRO A 250 3.41 32.06 -2.36
N LEU A 251 4.59 31.45 -2.22
CA LEU A 251 5.26 31.22 -0.94
C LEU A 251 6.51 32.09 -0.86
N GLU A 252 6.36 33.32 -0.40
CA GLU A 252 7.50 34.24 -0.21
C GLU A 252 8.34 33.84 1.00
N ASP A 253 7.70 33.37 2.06
CA ASP A 253 8.31 33.05 3.36
C ASP A 253 8.59 31.54 3.55
N LEU A 254 8.89 30.80 2.45
CA LEU A 254 9.12 29.35 2.51
C LEU A 254 10.22 28.97 3.50
N GLU A 255 11.32 29.77 3.58
CA GLU A 255 12.44 29.49 4.48
C GLU A 255 12.01 29.57 5.96
N GLU A 256 11.19 30.56 6.32
CA GLU A 256 10.65 30.72 7.67
C GLU A 256 9.73 29.54 8.03
N GLN A 257 8.84 29.13 7.12
CA GLN A 257 7.96 27.99 7.35
C GLN A 257 8.75 26.67 7.48
N LEU A 258 9.83 26.50 6.71
CA LEU A 258 10.72 25.35 6.83
C LEU A 258 11.49 25.34 8.14
N LEU A 259 11.94 26.51 8.62
CA LEU A 259 12.59 26.60 9.92
C LEU A 259 11.66 26.15 11.05
N GLU A 260 10.42 26.61 11.03
CA GLU A 260 9.41 26.22 12.01
C GLU A 260 9.11 24.72 11.95
N LEU A 261 8.95 24.15 10.75
CA LEU A 261 8.77 22.71 10.56
C LEU A 261 9.99 21.90 11.03
N GLN A 262 11.22 22.44 10.92
CA GLN A 262 12.41 21.81 11.47
C GLN A 262 12.40 21.83 13.00
N LEU A 263 12.00 22.95 13.63
CA LEU A 263 11.88 23.06 15.09
C LEU A 263 10.82 22.07 15.63
N GLN A 264 9.75 21.84 14.87
CA GLN A 264 8.73 20.83 15.18
C GLN A 264 9.18 19.38 14.90
N GLY A 265 10.38 19.18 14.34
CA GLY A 265 10.88 17.85 13.99
C GLY A 265 10.17 17.17 12.80
N LYS A 266 9.37 17.91 12.03
CA LYS A 266 8.61 17.36 10.88
C LYS A 266 9.42 17.30 9.59
N VAL A 267 10.38 18.21 9.44
CA VAL A 267 11.19 18.34 8.22
C VAL A 267 12.67 18.37 8.57
N LYS A 268 13.51 17.93 7.64
CA LYS A 268 14.97 18.07 7.70
C LYS A 268 15.47 18.74 6.44
N VAL A 269 16.19 19.86 6.58
CA VAL A 269 16.86 20.55 5.47
C VAL A 269 18.34 20.23 5.49
N LYS A 270 18.89 19.77 4.36
CA LYS A 270 20.32 19.52 4.20
C LYS A 270 20.82 20.18 2.90
N GLY A 271 21.42 21.36 3.02
CA GLY A 271 21.71 22.21 1.86
C GLY A 271 20.42 22.61 1.15
N GLU A 272 20.35 22.39 -0.14
CA GLU A 272 19.15 22.65 -0.97
C GLU A 272 18.09 21.54 -0.90
N ASN A 273 18.32 20.46 -0.17
CA ASN A 273 17.45 19.29 -0.14
C ASN A 273 16.55 19.30 1.09
N VAL A 274 15.25 19.22 0.88
CA VAL A 274 14.23 19.25 1.93
C VAL A 274 13.57 17.86 2.01
N TYR A 275 13.65 17.24 3.16
CA TYR A 275 13.13 15.92 3.47
C TYR A 275 11.97 16.01 4.48
N ARG A 276 11.08 15.05 4.45
CA ARG A 276 10.35 14.70 5.68
C ARG A 276 11.34 14.08 6.67
N ALA A 277 11.23 14.45 7.94
CA ALA A 277 12.19 13.99 8.95
C ALA A 277 12.23 12.47 9.06
N SER A 278 11.07 11.80 9.01
CA SER A 278 10.96 10.33 9.03
C SER A 278 11.79 9.69 7.91
N THR A 279 11.68 10.19 6.69
CA THR A 279 12.39 9.66 5.51
C THR A 279 13.89 9.92 5.58
N TYR A 280 14.30 11.10 6.06
CA TYR A 280 15.71 11.40 6.26
C TYR A 280 16.39 10.44 7.26
N TYR A 281 15.77 10.26 8.43
CA TYR A 281 16.31 9.37 9.44
C TYR A 281 16.26 7.88 9.01
N ARG A 282 15.30 7.51 8.17
CA ARG A 282 15.22 6.17 7.57
C ARG A 282 16.40 5.93 6.61
N GLU A 283 16.71 6.89 5.73
CA GLU A 283 17.92 6.79 4.87
C GLU A 283 19.20 6.66 5.72
N MET A 284 19.32 7.46 6.77
CA MET A 284 20.47 7.39 7.69
C MET A 284 20.59 6.01 8.36
N ARG A 285 19.48 5.45 8.86
CA ARG A 285 19.52 4.13 9.49
C ARG A 285 19.92 3.06 8.49
N VAL A 286 19.31 3.07 7.29
CA VAL A 286 19.67 2.14 6.21
C VAL A 286 21.16 2.22 5.89
N ALA A 287 21.70 3.42 5.72
CA ALA A 287 23.13 3.61 5.45
C ALA A 287 24.01 3.09 6.60
N SER A 288 23.71 3.49 7.83
CA SER A 288 24.48 3.08 9.02
C SER A 288 24.42 1.56 9.21
N ARG A 289 23.25 0.97 9.04
CA ARG A 289 23.06 -0.47 9.25
C ARG A 289 23.76 -1.32 8.19
N LEU A 290 23.72 -0.90 6.92
CA LEU A 290 24.47 -1.56 5.85
C LEU A 290 25.99 -1.55 6.11
N LEU A 291 26.52 -0.41 6.57
CA LEU A 291 27.94 -0.29 6.92
C LEU A 291 28.31 -1.18 8.12
N GLN A 292 27.45 -1.26 9.14
CA GLN A 292 27.64 -2.13 10.31
C GLN A 292 27.64 -3.62 9.94
N LEU A 293 26.80 -4.02 8.98
CA LEU A 293 26.72 -5.41 8.50
C LEU A 293 27.88 -5.75 7.56
N ASN A 294 28.52 -4.75 6.94
CA ASN A 294 29.57 -4.95 5.94
C ASN A 294 30.94 -5.25 6.58
N VAL A 295 31.00 -6.33 7.33
CA VAL A 295 32.24 -6.82 7.95
C VAL A 295 32.90 -7.82 7.00
N GLU A 296 34.19 -7.64 6.74
CA GLU A 296 34.98 -8.59 5.94
C GLU A 296 35.55 -9.70 6.85
N GLU A 297 35.63 -10.93 6.34
CA GLU A 297 36.28 -12.05 7.04
C GLU A 297 37.81 -11.94 7.00
N GLU A 298 38.46 -12.52 8.01
CA GLU A 298 39.91 -12.62 8.07
C GLU A 298 40.47 -13.48 6.92
N GLU A 299 41.64 -13.15 6.42
CA GLU A 299 42.30 -13.83 5.29
C GLU A 299 42.42 -15.35 5.47
N ALA A 300 42.67 -15.83 6.69
CA ALA A 300 42.76 -17.25 7.00
C ALA A 300 41.48 -18.06 6.70
N HIS A 301 40.31 -17.41 6.84
CA HIS A 301 39.02 -18.04 6.52
C HIS A 301 38.72 -18.02 5.01
N VAL A 302 39.24 -17.04 4.27
CA VAL A 302 39.04 -16.92 2.81
C VAL A 302 39.61 -18.13 2.08
N ASP A 303 40.83 -18.61 2.45
CA ASP A 303 41.43 -19.81 1.86
C ASP A 303 40.61 -21.09 2.10
N SER A 304 39.94 -21.16 3.25
CA SER A 304 39.03 -22.28 3.57
C SER A 304 37.80 -22.26 2.66
N TRP A 305 37.25 -21.07 2.41
CA TRP A 305 36.08 -20.90 1.53
C TRP A 305 36.41 -21.24 0.07
N GLU A 306 37.59 -20.81 -0.45
CA GLU A 306 38.02 -21.15 -1.81
C GLU A 306 38.12 -22.66 -2.02
N LYS A 307 38.70 -23.40 -1.06
CA LYS A 307 38.73 -24.87 -1.09
C LYS A 307 37.34 -25.51 -1.06
N ALA A 308 36.45 -24.97 -0.25
CA ALA A 308 35.05 -25.43 -0.20
C ALA A 308 34.31 -25.21 -1.50
N ILE A 309 34.56 -24.05 -2.17
CA ILE A 309 34.00 -23.72 -3.48
C ILE A 309 34.54 -24.72 -4.54
N ASP A 310 35.84 -24.96 -4.59
CA ASP A 310 36.41 -25.91 -5.55
C ASP A 310 35.84 -27.31 -5.36
N THR A 311 35.78 -27.79 -4.13
CA THR A 311 35.15 -29.07 -3.79
C THR A 311 33.69 -29.17 -4.23
N LEU A 312 32.91 -28.09 -4.02
CA LEU A 312 31.52 -28.02 -4.46
C LEU A 312 31.40 -28.08 -5.99
N LEU A 313 32.18 -27.27 -6.70
CA LEU A 313 32.15 -27.20 -8.16
C LEU A 313 32.50 -28.55 -8.81
N ASP A 314 33.52 -29.23 -8.26
CA ASP A 314 33.92 -30.57 -8.72
C ASP A 314 32.85 -31.63 -8.45
N ARG A 315 32.27 -31.63 -7.25
CA ARG A 315 31.21 -32.56 -6.84
C ARG A 315 29.96 -32.44 -7.71
N GLU A 316 29.50 -31.21 -7.88
CA GLU A 316 28.25 -30.90 -8.62
C GLU A 316 28.48 -30.78 -10.13
N LYS A 317 29.74 -30.84 -10.62
CA LYS A 317 30.14 -30.65 -12.03
C LYS A 317 29.62 -29.33 -12.60
N ILE A 318 29.66 -28.28 -11.78
CA ILE A 318 29.22 -26.92 -12.16
C ILE A 318 30.42 -26.17 -12.73
N THR A 319 30.23 -25.53 -13.90
CA THR A 319 31.20 -24.60 -14.44
C THR A 319 30.67 -23.17 -14.31
N LEU A 320 31.32 -22.36 -13.50
CA LEU A 320 31.01 -20.95 -13.32
C LEU A 320 31.87 -20.07 -14.22
N ASP A 321 31.30 -18.96 -14.67
CA ASP A 321 32.08 -17.88 -15.27
C ASP A 321 32.94 -17.19 -14.18
N PRO A 322 34.06 -16.54 -14.54
CA PRO A 322 34.93 -15.88 -13.55
C PRO A 322 34.20 -14.88 -12.62
N LEU A 323 33.23 -14.12 -13.15
CA LEU A 323 32.43 -13.19 -12.33
C LEU A 323 31.44 -13.92 -11.43
N GLN A 324 30.83 -15.01 -11.86
CA GLN A 324 29.98 -15.85 -11.02
C GLN A 324 30.78 -16.49 -9.90
N ARG A 325 31.96 -17.08 -10.21
CA ARG A 325 32.87 -17.62 -9.19
C ARG A 325 33.25 -16.55 -8.17
N LYS A 326 33.63 -15.35 -8.65
CA LYS A 326 33.94 -14.22 -7.76
C LYS A 326 32.74 -13.82 -6.87
N ALA A 327 31.52 -13.86 -7.42
CA ALA A 327 30.33 -13.59 -6.63
C ALA A 327 30.12 -14.63 -5.51
N VAL A 328 30.37 -15.92 -5.78
CA VAL A 328 30.29 -16.99 -4.78
C VAL A 328 31.36 -16.82 -3.70
N SER A 329 32.59 -16.48 -4.09
CA SER A 329 33.72 -16.22 -3.17
C SER A 329 33.41 -15.00 -2.27
N LEU A 330 32.96 -13.89 -2.85
CA LEU A 330 32.59 -12.70 -2.09
C LEU A 330 31.36 -12.92 -1.19
N ALA A 331 30.41 -13.77 -1.59
CA ALA A 331 29.30 -14.13 -0.72
C ALA A 331 29.74 -14.82 0.58
N ALA A 332 30.84 -15.58 0.50
CA ALA A 332 31.42 -16.25 1.65
C ALA A 332 32.31 -15.33 2.51
N SER A 333 32.92 -14.29 1.93
CA SER A 333 33.94 -13.47 2.61
C SER A 333 33.44 -12.05 2.98
N SER A 334 32.28 -11.62 2.53
CA SER A 334 31.76 -10.27 2.80
C SER A 334 30.48 -10.33 3.61
N GLY A 335 30.29 -9.37 4.51
CA GLY A 335 29.04 -9.23 5.28
C GLY A 335 27.88 -8.77 4.41
N VAL A 336 28.12 -7.88 3.46
CA VAL A 336 27.13 -7.43 2.47
C VAL A 336 27.68 -7.57 1.05
N LEU A 337 26.91 -8.22 0.18
CA LEU A 337 27.25 -8.38 -1.22
C LEU A 337 26.07 -7.97 -2.12
N VAL A 338 26.34 -7.20 -3.16
CA VAL A 338 25.36 -6.88 -4.20
C VAL A 338 25.72 -7.65 -5.49
N ILE A 339 24.73 -8.38 -6.03
CA ILE A 339 24.85 -9.08 -7.33
C ILE A 339 23.83 -8.47 -8.29
N THR A 340 24.27 -7.82 -9.35
CA THR A 340 23.39 -7.24 -10.35
C THR A 340 23.63 -7.84 -11.73
N GLY A 341 22.60 -7.84 -12.58
CA GLY A 341 22.72 -8.32 -13.96
C GLY A 341 21.37 -8.46 -14.64
N GLY A 342 21.35 -8.37 -15.95
CA GLY A 342 20.17 -8.52 -16.79
C GLY A 342 19.70 -9.98 -16.95
N PRO A 343 18.72 -10.23 -17.84
CA PRO A 343 18.26 -11.57 -18.14
C PRO A 343 19.35 -12.42 -18.81
N GLY A 344 19.37 -13.71 -18.51
CA GLY A 344 20.31 -14.66 -19.11
C GLY A 344 21.77 -14.53 -18.65
N THR A 345 22.07 -13.72 -17.62
CA THR A 345 23.43 -13.55 -17.07
C THR A 345 23.78 -14.56 -15.98
N GLY A 346 22.85 -15.46 -15.64
CA GLY A 346 23.09 -16.56 -14.70
C GLY A 346 22.98 -16.19 -13.23
N LYS A 347 22.21 -15.15 -12.86
CA LYS A 347 21.91 -14.80 -11.45
C LYS A 347 21.42 -16.01 -10.66
N THR A 348 20.40 -16.71 -11.17
CA THR A 348 19.80 -17.87 -10.52
C THR A 348 20.81 -19.00 -10.29
N THR A 349 21.68 -19.26 -11.27
CA THR A 349 22.76 -20.25 -11.13
C THR A 349 23.73 -19.85 -10.01
N THR A 350 24.09 -18.56 -9.94
CA THR A 350 24.94 -18.02 -8.89
C THR A 350 24.30 -18.17 -7.51
N ILE A 351 23.01 -17.80 -7.38
CA ILE A 351 22.24 -17.97 -6.13
C ILE A 351 22.21 -19.45 -5.72
N LYS A 352 21.91 -20.36 -6.65
CA LYS A 352 21.87 -21.81 -6.37
C LYS A 352 23.22 -22.34 -5.88
N THR A 353 24.33 -21.91 -6.48
CA THR A 353 25.68 -22.28 -6.04
C THR A 353 25.98 -21.72 -4.65
N ILE A 354 25.57 -20.48 -4.34
CA ILE A 354 25.74 -19.88 -3.01
C ILE A 354 24.93 -20.67 -1.96
N LEU A 355 23.68 -21.02 -2.27
CA LEU A 355 22.83 -21.85 -1.41
C LEU A 355 23.48 -23.20 -1.10
N GLN A 356 23.98 -23.89 -2.13
CA GLN A 356 24.65 -25.19 -1.98
C GLN A 356 25.94 -25.08 -1.13
N LEU A 357 26.71 -24.00 -1.31
CA LEU A 357 27.93 -23.75 -0.53
C LEU A 357 27.60 -23.62 0.95
N PHE A 358 26.67 -22.75 1.33
CA PHE A 358 26.34 -22.51 2.73
C PHE A 358 25.58 -23.66 3.36
N THR A 359 24.69 -24.33 2.62
CA THR A 359 24.05 -25.57 3.11
C THR A 359 25.06 -26.67 3.38
N GLY A 360 26.07 -26.83 2.52
CA GLY A 360 27.16 -27.76 2.71
C GLY A 360 28.04 -27.48 3.92
N GLN A 361 28.03 -26.25 4.41
CA GLN A 361 28.72 -25.81 5.63
C GLN A 361 27.81 -25.78 6.87
N GLY A 362 26.56 -26.28 6.77
CA GLY A 362 25.60 -26.32 7.86
C GLY A 362 25.06 -24.97 8.32
N LYS A 363 25.13 -23.94 7.45
CA LYS A 363 24.63 -22.60 7.74
C LYS A 363 23.11 -22.52 7.55
N SER A 364 22.44 -21.80 8.46
CA SER A 364 21.03 -21.48 8.33
C SER A 364 20.82 -20.37 7.30
N ILE A 365 19.93 -20.59 6.31
CA ILE A 365 19.74 -19.67 5.21
C ILE A 365 18.28 -19.27 5.07
N ALA A 366 18.03 -17.98 4.89
CA ALA A 366 16.75 -17.48 4.41
C ALA A 366 16.86 -16.99 2.97
N LEU A 367 15.87 -17.35 2.15
CA LEU A 367 15.74 -16.91 0.77
C LEU A 367 14.45 -16.11 0.66
N ALA A 368 14.55 -14.86 0.18
CA ALA A 368 13.43 -13.94 0.18
C ALA A 368 13.32 -13.11 -1.10
N ALA A 369 12.10 -12.63 -1.39
CA ALA A 369 11.83 -11.68 -2.45
C ALA A 369 10.70 -10.71 -2.04
N PRO A 370 10.58 -9.53 -2.67
CA PRO A 370 9.54 -8.56 -2.31
C PRO A 370 8.11 -9.01 -2.62
N THR A 371 7.90 -9.88 -3.61
CA THR A 371 6.57 -10.34 -4.03
C THR A 371 6.41 -11.85 -3.93
N GLY A 372 5.15 -12.33 -3.75
CA GLY A 372 4.84 -13.75 -3.68
C GLY A 372 5.27 -14.53 -4.93
N ARG A 373 5.06 -13.95 -6.11
CA ARG A 373 5.46 -14.56 -7.38
C ARG A 373 6.96 -14.67 -7.55
N ALA A 374 7.71 -13.61 -7.18
CA ALA A 374 9.15 -13.65 -7.23
C ALA A 374 9.70 -14.70 -6.25
N ALA A 375 9.16 -14.77 -5.03
CA ALA A 375 9.55 -15.79 -4.04
C ALA A 375 9.26 -17.21 -4.55
N LYS A 376 8.06 -17.46 -5.09
CA LYS A 376 7.68 -18.78 -5.65
C LYS A 376 8.63 -19.17 -6.79
N ARG A 377 8.84 -18.28 -7.78
CA ARG A 377 9.73 -18.51 -8.91
C ARG A 377 11.15 -18.82 -8.44
N MET A 378 11.65 -18.09 -7.47
CA MET A 378 12.98 -18.30 -6.93
C MET A 378 13.07 -19.65 -6.21
N GLY A 379 12.04 -20.02 -5.43
CA GLY A 379 11.96 -21.33 -4.81
C GLY A 379 12.01 -22.48 -5.81
N GLU A 380 11.20 -22.41 -6.87
CA GLU A 380 11.18 -23.39 -7.95
C GLU A 380 12.53 -23.47 -8.71
N ALA A 381 13.16 -22.35 -8.98
CA ALA A 381 14.40 -22.28 -9.74
C ALA A 381 15.64 -22.75 -8.93
N THR A 382 15.61 -22.58 -7.61
CA THR A 382 16.73 -22.95 -6.74
C THR A 382 16.53 -24.27 -6.02
N ASP A 383 15.31 -24.80 -6.02
CA ASP A 383 14.90 -25.96 -5.21
C ASP A 383 15.09 -25.72 -3.69
N TYR A 384 14.88 -24.46 -3.26
CA TYR A 384 15.04 -24.02 -1.88
C TYR A 384 13.85 -23.17 -1.43
N PRO A 385 13.29 -23.39 -0.22
CA PRO A 385 12.13 -22.63 0.24
C PRO A 385 12.38 -21.11 0.25
N ALA A 386 11.52 -20.35 -0.40
CA ALA A 386 11.61 -18.91 -0.43
C ALA A 386 10.33 -18.26 0.13
N LYS A 387 10.48 -17.13 0.82
CA LYS A 387 9.39 -16.36 1.43
C LYS A 387 9.33 -14.95 0.86
N THR A 388 8.18 -14.29 0.96
CA THR A 388 8.15 -12.85 0.76
C THR A 388 8.83 -12.14 1.92
N LEU A 389 9.42 -10.95 1.67
CA LEU A 389 10.01 -10.14 2.74
C LEU A 389 9.00 -9.86 3.86
N HIS A 390 7.74 -9.55 3.51
CA HIS A 390 6.68 -9.33 4.50
C HIS A 390 6.42 -10.57 5.38
N ARG A 391 6.40 -11.77 4.80
CA ARG A 391 6.26 -13.02 5.57
C ARG A 391 7.51 -13.34 6.39
N LEU A 392 8.70 -13.05 5.86
CA LEU A 392 9.95 -13.23 6.57
C LEU A 392 10.01 -12.34 7.81
N LEU A 393 9.54 -11.11 7.69
CA LEU A 393 9.50 -10.10 8.75
C LEU A 393 8.25 -10.21 9.66
N GLU A 394 7.36 -11.18 9.39
CA GLU A 394 6.15 -11.42 10.16
C GLU A 394 5.27 -10.15 10.27
N TYR A 395 4.86 -9.65 9.10
CA TYR A 395 3.99 -8.48 8.99
C TYR A 395 2.61 -8.74 9.57
N MET A 396 2.17 -7.90 10.49
CA MET A 396 0.94 -8.08 11.27
C MET A 396 -0.29 -7.38 10.70
N GLY A 397 -0.30 -6.95 9.46
CA GLY A 397 -1.38 -6.30 8.74
C GLY A 397 -2.49 -5.70 9.61
N ARG A 398 -2.51 -4.39 9.78
CA ARG A 398 -3.72 -3.67 10.18
C ARG A 398 -4.21 -2.91 8.95
N GLU A 399 -5.43 -3.18 8.54
CA GLU A 399 -5.99 -2.77 7.24
C GLU A 399 -6.17 -1.25 7.05
N ASP A 400 -5.96 -0.38 8.05
CA ASP A 400 -6.34 1.02 7.99
C ASP A 400 -5.27 2.02 8.47
N GLN A 401 -3.98 1.69 8.37
CA GLN A 401 -2.95 2.62 8.84
C GLN A 401 -2.18 3.28 7.70
N GLU A 402 -2.68 4.43 7.21
CA GLU A 402 -1.89 5.46 6.53
C GLU A 402 -1.15 6.37 7.52
N GLN A 403 -0.70 5.85 8.67
CA GLN A 403 0.08 6.63 9.64
C GLN A 403 1.56 6.34 9.55
N GLU A 404 2.30 7.34 9.13
CA GLU A 404 3.72 7.28 8.82
C GLU A 404 4.65 7.27 10.06
N ASP A 405 4.19 7.60 11.25
CA ASP A 405 5.03 7.72 12.45
C ASP A 405 4.92 6.54 13.44
N ARG A 406 4.01 5.57 13.20
CA ARG A 406 3.88 4.34 14.00
C ARG A 406 4.37 3.07 13.30
N ASP A 407 5.18 3.22 12.29
CA ASP A 407 5.72 2.19 11.40
C ASP A 407 6.44 1.02 12.08
N PHE A 408 6.86 1.19 13.33
CA PHE A 408 7.70 0.20 14.02
C PHE A 408 6.94 -1.00 14.58
N SER A 409 5.62 -0.92 14.65
CA SER A 409 4.78 -2.00 15.20
C SER A 409 4.24 -2.98 14.16
N LEU A 410 4.45 -2.72 12.86
CA LEU A 410 3.85 -3.54 11.79
C LEU A 410 4.62 -4.84 11.51
N PHE A 411 5.91 -4.91 11.86
CA PHE A 411 6.74 -6.09 11.69
C PHE A 411 7.16 -6.66 13.04
N GLN A 412 6.88 -7.94 13.29
CA GLN A 412 7.30 -8.60 14.54
C GLN A 412 8.81 -8.82 14.60
N ARG A 413 9.46 -9.02 13.43
CA ARG A 413 10.91 -9.14 13.34
C ARG A 413 11.53 -7.75 13.22
N ASN A 414 12.37 -7.42 14.22
CA ASN A 414 13.04 -6.12 14.36
C ASN A 414 14.32 -6.26 15.21
N GLU A 415 14.87 -5.18 15.74
CA GLU A 415 16.08 -5.20 16.55
C GLU A 415 15.92 -5.97 17.87
N GLU A 416 14.71 -5.99 18.46
CA GLU A 416 14.40 -6.71 19.71
C GLU A 416 14.08 -8.20 19.46
N ASN A 417 13.61 -8.52 18.24
CA ASN A 417 13.28 -9.88 17.82
C ASN A 417 13.90 -10.17 16.44
N PRO A 418 15.23 -10.29 16.33
CA PRO A 418 15.92 -10.42 15.06
C PRO A 418 15.66 -11.76 14.36
N LEU A 419 16.00 -11.82 13.09
CA LEU A 419 16.00 -13.04 12.29
C LEU A 419 17.12 -13.99 12.78
N GLU A 420 16.83 -15.29 12.76
CA GLU A 420 17.77 -16.33 13.26
C GLU A 420 18.44 -17.07 12.11
N TYR A 421 19.05 -16.33 11.18
CA TYR A 421 19.73 -16.88 10.01
C TYR A 421 21.19 -16.43 9.93
N ASP A 422 22.10 -17.33 9.49
CA ASP A 422 23.49 -16.99 9.20
C ASP A 422 23.63 -16.23 7.88
N VAL A 423 22.74 -16.54 6.91
CA VAL A 423 22.79 -15.98 5.56
C VAL A 423 21.37 -15.60 5.12
N LEU A 424 21.23 -14.41 4.60
CA LEU A 424 20.00 -13.91 3.99
C LEU A 424 20.26 -13.52 2.54
N ILE A 425 19.53 -14.14 1.62
CA ILE A 425 19.56 -13.82 0.20
C ILE A 425 18.24 -13.17 -0.19
N VAL A 426 18.30 -11.97 -0.75
CA VAL A 426 17.12 -11.21 -1.22
C VAL A 426 17.24 -10.99 -2.72
N ASP A 427 16.31 -11.54 -3.50
CA ASP A 427 16.21 -11.33 -4.94
C ASP A 427 15.19 -10.24 -5.31
N GLU A 428 15.20 -9.80 -6.57
CA GLU A 428 14.36 -8.71 -7.10
C GLU A 428 14.50 -7.41 -6.31
N MET A 429 15.72 -7.07 -5.88
CA MET A 429 16.02 -5.88 -5.08
C MET A 429 15.62 -4.56 -5.73
N SER A 430 15.44 -4.53 -7.07
CA SER A 430 14.91 -3.34 -7.77
C SER A 430 13.52 -2.92 -7.29
N MET A 431 12.75 -3.85 -6.71
CA MET A 431 11.40 -3.60 -6.19
C MET A 431 11.36 -3.19 -4.71
N VAL A 432 12.49 -3.28 -4.00
CA VAL A 432 12.58 -2.94 -2.57
C VAL A 432 12.75 -1.43 -2.42
N ASP A 433 11.79 -0.79 -1.77
CA ASP A 433 11.85 0.63 -1.44
C ASP A 433 12.59 0.89 -0.11
N LEU A 434 12.75 2.15 0.24
CA LEU A 434 13.46 2.57 1.43
C LEU A 434 12.80 2.05 2.72
N TYR A 435 11.47 2.00 2.75
CA TYR A 435 10.70 1.52 3.90
C TYR A 435 10.94 0.04 4.17
N LEU A 436 10.78 -0.79 3.14
CA LEU A 436 10.96 -2.24 3.27
C LEU A 436 12.43 -2.60 3.54
N MET A 437 13.38 -1.82 2.99
CA MET A 437 14.79 -1.99 3.29
C MET A 437 15.15 -1.63 4.74
N ASP A 438 14.58 -0.55 5.28
CA ASP A 438 14.74 -0.15 6.69
C ASP A 438 14.21 -1.27 7.61
N ALA A 439 13.00 -1.76 7.34
CA ALA A 439 12.38 -2.85 8.11
C ALA A 439 13.24 -4.13 8.07
N LEU A 440 13.74 -4.49 6.88
CA LEU A 440 14.61 -5.65 6.72
C LEU A 440 15.90 -5.53 7.53
N LEU A 441 16.61 -4.40 7.40
CA LEU A 441 17.90 -4.20 8.05
C LEU A 441 17.80 -4.13 9.58
N ARG A 442 16.67 -3.72 10.10
CA ARG A 442 16.39 -3.75 11.54
C ARG A 442 16.26 -5.16 12.08
N ALA A 443 15.76 -6.08 11.26
CA ALA A 443 15.59 -7.48 11.65
C ALA A 443 16.84 -8.34 11.40
N VAL A 444 17.80 -7.90 10.58
CA VAL A 444 19.03 -8.65 10.28
C VAL A 444 20.04 -8.47 11.42
N PRO A 445 20.47 -9.53 12.11
CA PRO A 445 21.48 -9.42 13.17
C PRO A 445 22.88 -9.15 12.60
N VAL A 446 23.75 -8.54 13.41
CA VAL A 446 25.17 -8.42 13.09
C VAL A 446 25.80 -9.83 13.01
N GLY A 447 26.61 -10.06 11.96
CA GLY A 447 27.20 -11.37 11.68
C GLY A 447 26.41 -12.21 10.66
N CYS A 448 25.16 -11.85 10.37
CA CYS A 448 24.42 -12.43 9.26
C CYS A 448 24.96 -11.87 7.93
N ARG A 449 25.23 -12.74 6.96
CA ARG A 449 25.60 -12.33 5.60
C ARG A 449 24.38 -11.95 4.81
N LEU A 450 24.40 -10.73 4.25
CA LEU A 450 23.31 -10.18 3.45
C LEU A 450 23.70 -10.13 1.96
N ILE A 451 23.02 -10.91 1.15
CA ILE A 451 23.25 -11.00 -0.30
C ILE A 451 22.05 -10.40 -1.03
N LEU A 452 22.27 -9.27 -1.67
CA LEU A 452 21.25 -8.48 -2.37
C LEU A 452 21.38 -8.74 -3.87
N VAL A 453 20.36 -9.34 -4.48
CA VAL A 453 20.37 -9.69 -5.90
C VAL A 453 19.27 -8.93 -6.63
N GLY A 454 19.58 -8.43 -7.84
CA GLY A 454 18.57 -7.71 -8.62
C GLY A 454 19.08 -7.28 -9.99
N ASP A 455 18.24 -6.57 -10.71
CA ASP A 455 18.56 -5.96 -11.99
C ASP A 455 18.39 -4.44 -11.87
N SER A 456 19.52 -3.71 -11.84
CA SER A 456 19.53 -2.25 -11.67
C SER A 456 18.88 -1.49 -12.83
N GLU A 457 18.70 -2.13 -13.98
CA GLU A 457 18.17 -1.52 -15.19
C GLU A 457 16.65 -1.68 -15.33
N GLN A 458 16.04 -2.52 -14.48
CA GLN A 458 14.59 -2.64 -14.38
C GLN A 458 13.97 -1.41 -13.70
N LEU A 459 12.65 -1.31 -13.78
CA LEU A 459 11.91 -0.26 -13.09
C LEU A 459 12.19 -0.29 -11.58
N PRO A 460 12.36 0.88 -10.95
CA PRO A 460 12.55 0.98 -9.52
C PRO A 460 11.27 0.60 -8.75
N SER A 461 11.37 0.50 -7.42
CA SER A 461 10.27 0.28 -6.49
C SER A 461 9.13 1.29 -6.69
N VAL A 462 7.92 0.98 -6.23
CA VAL A 462 6.80 1.94 -6.24
C VAL A 462 7.00 3.02 -5.18
N GLY A 463 7.45 2.63 -3.97
CA GLY A 463 7.71 3.55 -2.86
C GLY A 463 8.97 4.40 -3.02
N ALA A 464 9.23 5.25 -2.03
CA ALA A 464 10.32 6.21 -2.04
C ALA A 464 11.71 5.55 -2.04
N GLY A 465 12.64 6.18 -2.73
CA GLY A 465 14.04 5.77 -2.82
C GLY A 465 14.39 4.96 -4.07
N ASN A 466 15.67 4.72 -4.24
CA ASN A 466 16.22 3.90 -5.32
C ASN A 466 17.33 2.99 -4.76
N VAL A 467 16.96 2.22 -3.74
CA VAL A 467 17.86 1.53 -2.81
C VAL A 467 18.98 0.76 -3.52
N LEU A 468 18.63 -0.12 -4.47
CA LEU A 468 19.64 -0.92 -5.19
C LEU A 468 20.62 -0.05 -5.97
N LYS A 469 20.14 0.94 -6.73
CA LYS A 469 21.02 1.84 -7.50
C LYS A 469 21.86 2.71 -6.59
N ASP A 470 21.31 3.18 -5.49
CA ASP A 470 22.02 4.03 -4.52
C ASP A 470 23.15 3.27 -3.82
N ILE A 471 22.90 2.00 -3.42
CA ILE A 471 23.94 1.14 -2.83
C ILE A 471 25.06 0.90 -3.86
N ILE A 472 24.72 0.60 -5.11
CA ILE A 472 25.70 0.41 -6.18
C ILE A 472 26.50 1.71 -6.44
N ALA A 473 25.81 2.84 -6.52
CA ALA A 473 26.41 4.15 -6.79
C ALA A 473 27.33 4.64 -5.64
N SER A 474 27.03 4.28 -4.40
CA SER A 474 27.85 4.62 -3.24
C SER A 474 29.26 4.02 -3.30
N GLN A 475 29.43 2.87 -3.94
CA GLN A 475 30.65 2.07 -3.97
C GLN A 475 31.16 1.59 -2.60
N CYS A 476 30.34 1.72 -1.56
CA CYS A 476 30.69 1.30 -0.19
C CYS A 476 30.53 -0.21 0.02
N MET A 477 29.80 -0.90 -0.84
CA MET A 477 29.52 -2.34 -0.73
C MET A 477 30.17 -3.09 -1.90
N LYS A 478 30.64 -4.33 -1.64
CA LYS A 478 31.13 -5.20 -2.71
C LYS A 478 30.00 -5.45 -3.71
N THR A 479 30.25 -5.15 -4.97
CA THR A 479 29.25 -5.28 -6.04
C THR A 479 29.82 -6.08 -7.20
N ILE A 480 29.08 -7.09 -7.65
CA ILE A 480 29.38 -7.87 -8.86
C ILE A 480 28.31 -7.64 -9.90
N SER A 481 28.71 -7.12 -11.05
CA SER A 481 27.84 -6.96 -12.21
C SER A 481 28.05 -8.10 -13.20
N LEU A 482 27.08 -9.01 -13.29
CA LEU A 482 27.10 -10.13 -14.24
C LEU A 482 26.71 -9.61 -15.63
N LYS A 483 27.68 -9.50 -16.53
CA LYS A 483 27.49 -8.94 -17.88
C LYS A 483 27.46 -9.99 -18.98
N LYS A 484 28.01 -11.18 -18.74
CA LYS A 484 28.12 -12.23 -19.74
C LYS A 484 26.77 -12.92 -19.96
N ILE A 485 26.30 -12.91 -21.19
CA ILE A 485 25.13 -13.67 -21.62
C ILE A 485 25.60 -15.08 -21.96
N PHE A 486 24.98 -16.09 -21.34
CA PHE A 486 25.35 -17.47 -21.62
C PHE A 486 24.84 -17.96 -22.98
N ARG A 487 25.53 -18.96 -23.57
CA ARG A 487 25.27 -19.46 -24.94
C ARG A 487 23.78 -19.83 -25.16
N GLN A 488 23.17 -20.52 -24.23
CA GLN A 488 21.74 -20.86 -24.32
C GLN A 488 20.82 -19.62 -24.36
N ALA A 489 21.18 -18.58 -23.63
CA ALA A 489 20.44 -17.31 -23.61
C ALA A 489 20.74 -16.48 -24.89
N MET A 490 21.89 -16.65 -25.54
CA MET A 490 22.20 -15.99 -26.83
C MET A 490 21.36 -16.52 -28.00
N GLU A 491 20.74 -17.70 -27.87
CA GLU A 491 19.85 -18.26 -28.89
C GLU A 491 18.47 -17.58 -28.85
N SER A 492 18.16 -16.84 -27.77
CA SER A 492 16.92 -16.08 -27.62
C SER A 492 17.12 -14.63 -28.08
N ASP A 493 16.36 -14.24 -29.10
CA ASP A 493 16.32 -12.84 -29.53
C ASP A 493 15.67 -11.92 -28.45
N ILE A 494 14.84 -12.46 -27.56
CA ILE A 494 14.32 -11.70 -26.40
C ILE A 494 15.48 -11.20 -25.55
N VAL A 495 16.39 -12.09 -25.16
CA VAL A 495 17.54 -11.76 -24.30
C VAL A 495 18.50 -10.83 -25.02
N VAL A 496 18.88 -11.15 -26.25
CA VAL A 496 19.79 -10.34 -27.04
C VAL A 496 19.24 -8.93 -27.28
N ASN A 497 17.95 -8.82 -27.62
CA ASN A 497 17.33 -7.53 -27.87
C ASN A 497 17.11 -6.75 -26.57
N ALA A 498 16.81 -7.40 -25.45
CA ALA A 498 16.73 -6.73 -24.15
C ALA A 498 18.06 -6.05 -23.80
N HIS A 499 19.19 -6.74 -23.99
CA HIS A 499 20.52 -6.15 -23.76
C HIS A 499 20.83 -4.99 -24.72
N LYS A 500 20.47 -5.12 -26.01
CA LYS A 500 20.63 -4.02 -26.99
C LYS A 500 19.79 -2.81 -26.58
N ILE A 501 18.52 -3.03 -26.20
CA ILE A 501 17.61 -1.98 -25.75
C ILE A 501 18.20 -1.27 -24.54
N ASN A 502 18.70 -2.03 -23.56
CA ASN A 502 19.33 -1.45 -22.37
C ASN A 502 20.52 -0.55 -22.72
N GLN A 503 21.30 -0.92 -23.72
CA GLN A 503 22.43 -0.13 -24.22
C GLN A 503 22.04 1.00 -25.20
N GLY A 504 20.74 1.18 -25.49
CA GLY A 504 20.24 2.14 -26.47
C GLY A 504 20.52 1.77 -27.92
N ILE A 505 20.90 0.50 -28.18
CA ILE A 505 21.17 -0.02 -29.51
C ILE A 505 19.89 -0.54 -30.15
N GLU A 506 19.58 -0.10 -31.34
CA GLU A 506 18.38 -0.49 -32.08
C GLU A 506 18.46 -1.98 -32.50
N PRO A 507 17.49 -2.82 -32.06
CA PRO A 507 17.33 -4.17 -32.59
C PRO A 507 16.83 -4.14 -34.05
N ASP A 508 17.19 -5.15 -34.82
CA ASP A 508 16.59 -5.36 -36.14
C ASP A 508 15.14 -5.88 -36.01
N LEU A 509 14.18 -4.97 -36.09
CA LEU A 509 12.74 -5.27 -35.99
C LEU A 509 12.22 -6.05 -37.23
N GLY A 510 12.97 -6.15 -38.30
CA GLY A 510 12.62 -6.89 -39.52
C GLY A 510 13.17 -8.33 -39.52
N LYS A 511 14.03 -8.69 -38.58
CA LYS A 511 14.62 -10.03 -38.47
C LYS A 511 13.56 -11.10 -38.27
N LYS A 512 13.64 -12.20 -39.01
CA LYS A 512 12.85 -13.40 -38.72
C LYS A 512 13.37 -14.03 -37.44
N SER A 513 12.57 -13.91 -36.39
CA SER A 513 12.85 -14.47 -35.07
C SER A 513 11.89 -15.59 -34.72
N ARG A 514 12.27 -16.42 -33.71
CA ARG A 514 11.40 -17.48 -33.14
C ARG A 514 10.66 -16.98 -31.91
N ASP A 515 11.17 -15.97 -31.22
CA ASP A 515 10.69 -15.54 -29.92
C ASP A 515 10.47 -14.03 -29.79
N PHE A 516 10.91 -13.20 -30.78
CA PHE A 516 10.76 -11.76 -30.76
C PHE A 516 10.16 -11.24 -32.08
N PHE A 517 8.94 -10.70 -32.02
CA PHE A 517 8.19 -10.26 -33.17
C PHE A 517 7.80 -8.80 -33.11
N PHE A 518 7.89 -8.09 -34.22
CA PHE A 518 7.34 -6.76 -34.39
C PHE A 518 6.24 -6.78 -35.46
N ILE A 519 5.00 -6.51 -35.04
CA ILE A 519 3.81 -6.50 -35.92
C ILE A 519 3.41 -5.05 -36.17
N ARG A 520 3.60 -4.58 -37.39
CA ARG A 520 3.25 -3.21 -37.75
C ARG A 520 1.74 -3.00 -37.74
N GLY A 521 1.29 -1.89 -37.12
CA GLY A 521 -0.10 -1.44 -37.09
C GLY A 521 -0.12 0.09 -37.01
N GLN A 522 -0.94 0.74 -37.81
CA GLN A 522 -1.04 2.20 -37.82
C GLN A 522 -2.23 2.69 -37.01
N GLU A 523 -3.34 1.96 -37.08
CA GLU A 523 -4.60 2.33 -36.44
C GLU A 523 -4.77 1.61 -35.09
N PRO A 524 -5.22 2.31 -34.03
CA PRO A 524 -5.48 1.68 -32.73
C PRO A 524 -6.43 0.47 -32.82
N LYS A 525 -7.46 0.56 -33.65
CA LYS A 525 -8.40 -0.54 -33.86
C LYS A 525 -7.75 -1.78 -34.43
N GLN A 526 -6.82 -1.62 -35.38
CA GLN A 526 -6.04 -2.73 -35.94
C GLN A 526 -5.14 -3.38 -34.90
N ILE A 527 -4.53 -2.57 -34.04
CA ILE A 527 -3.68 -3.08 -32.94
C ILE A 527 -4.53 -3.89 -31.95
N LEU A 528 -5.72 -3.38 -31.56
CA LEU A 528 -6.67 -4.08 -30.69
C LEU A 528 -7.07 -5.46 -31.25
N GLU A 529 -7.50 -5.52 -32.51
CA GLU A 529 -7.91 -6.76 -33.17
C GLU A 529 -6.72 -7.74 -33.29
N ASN A 530 -5.54 -7.26 -33.64
CA ASN A 530 -4.35 -8.10 -33.72
C ASN A 530 -3.98 -8.71 -32.35
N ILE A 531 -4.09 -7.94 -31.26
CA ILE A 531 -3.87 -8.42 -29.89
C ILE A 531 -4.87 -9.54 -29.58
N ALA A 532 -6.17 -9.34 -29.88
CA ALA A 532 -7.20 -10.34 -29.63
C ALA A 532 -6.97 -11.63 -30.43
N ILE A 533 -6.60 -11.53 -31.70
CA ILE A 533 -6.31 -12.70 -32.57
C ILE A 533 -5.08 -13.45 -32.05
N LEU A 534 -4.03 -12.71 -31.69
CA LEU A 534 -2.79 -13.32 -31.16
C LEU A 534 -3.07 -14.06 -29.85
N MET A 535 -3.83 -13.44 -28.95
CA MET A 535 -4.12 -13.99 -27.63
C MET A 535 -5.08 -15.17 -27.70
N LYS A 536 -6.07 -15.13 -28.59
CA LYS A 536 -7.11 -16.18 -28.70
C LYS A 536 -6.66 -17.38 -29.52
N GLU A 537 -5.94 -17.15 -30.62
CA GLU A 537 -5.75 -18.18 -31.63
C GLU A 537 -4.29 -18.51 -31.93
N LYS A 538 -3.46 -17.48 -32.22
CA LYS A 538 -2.14 -17.72 -32.79
C LYS A 538 -1.10 -18.14 -31.76
N LEU A 539 -0.96 -17.38 -30.67
CA LEU A 539 0.05 -17.68 -29.65
C LEU A 539 -0.27 -18.93 -28.82
N PRO A 540 -1.54 -19.23 -28.45
CA PRO A 540 -1.84 -20.49 -27.78
C PRO A 540 -1.43 -21.71 -28.61
N LYS A 541 -1.64 -21.68 -29.93
CA LYS A 541 -1.22 -22.75 -30.85
C LYS A 541 0.30 -22.79 -31.00
N TYR A 542 0.95 -21.62 -31.10
CA TYR A 542 2.39 -21.52 -31.30
C TYR A 542 3.19 -22.02 -30.09
N LEU A 543 2.73 -21.69 -28.89
CA LEU A 543 3.41 -22.01 -27.63
C LEU A 543 2.83 -23.21 -26.90
N SER A 544 1.78 -23.84 -27.42
CA SER A 544 1.05 -24.93 -26.75
C SER A 544 0.62 -24.54 -25.32
N THR A 545 0.03 -23.37 -25.18
CA THR A 545 -0.35 -22.79 -23.89
C THR A 545 -1.80 -22.29 -23.89
N GLU A 546 -2.38 -22.05 -22.72
CA GLU A 546 -3.71 -21.48 -22.60
C GLU A 546 -3.73 -19.98 -22.96
N PRO A 547 -4.83 -19.45 -23.55
CA PRO A 547 -4.97 -18.03 -23.85
C PRO A 547 -4.75 -17.11 -22.64
N LEU A 548 -5.20 -17.52 -21.44
CA LEU A 548 -5.10 -16.73 -20.23
C LEU A 548 -3.69 -16.70 -19.62
N SER A 549 -2.76 -17.59 -20.02
CA SER A 549 -1.36 -17.51 -19.60
C SER A 549 -0.55 -16.46 -20.38
N ILE A 550 -1.10 -15.97 -21.49
CA ILE A 550 -0.53 -14.85 -22.24
C ILE A 550 -0.85 -13.55 -21.55
N GLN A 551 0.10 -12.62 -21.47
CA GLN A 551 -0.10 -11.34 -20.82
C GLN A 551 0.05 -10.18 -21.80
N VAL A 552 -0.98 -9.35 -21.88
CA VAL A 552 -0.89 -8.04 -22.52
C VAL A 552 -0.47 -7.02 -21.48
N MET A 553 0.47 -6.16 -21.83
CA MET A 553 0.95 -5.09 -20.97
C MET A 553 0.80 -3.75 -21.65
N SER A 554 0.46 -2.72 -20.89
CA SER A 554 0.42 -1.35 -21.41
C SER A 554 1.16 -0.41 -20.46
N PRO A 555 1.92 0.58 -20.96
CA PRO A 555 2.56 1.57 -20.12
C PRO A 555 1.55 2.53 -19.46
N GLN A 556 0.33 2.66 -20.01
CA GLN A 556 -0.67 3.62 -19.55
C GLN A 556 -1.96 2.95 -19.06
N LYS A 557 -2.57 3.53 -18.04
CA LYS A 557 -3.83 3.03 -17.46
C LYS A 557 -5.05 3.43 -18.29
N LYS A 558 -5.11 4.70 -18.73
CA LYS A 558 -6.22 5.30 -19.51
C LYS A 558 -5.84 5.50 -20.97
N GLY A 559 -6.84 5.68 -21.83
CA GLY A 559 -6.69 5.92 -23.26
C GLY A 559 -7.10 4.72 -24.12
N LEU A 560 -7.02 4.87 -25.46
CA LEU A 560 -7.49 3.87 -26.43
C LEU A 560 -6.78 2.50 -26.25
N LEU A 561 -5.47 2.50 -26.04
CA LEU A 561 -4.64 1.31 -25.77
C LEU A 561 -4.19 1.27 -24.32
N GLY A 562 -4.92 1.93 -23.41
CA GLY A 562 -4.72 1.84 -21.97
C GLY A 562 -5.35 0.58 -21.37
N VAL A 563 -4.87 0.22 -20.19
CA VAL A 563 -5.29 -1.01 -19.48
C VAL A 563 -6.81 -1.12 -19.33
N GLU A 564 -7.49 -0.03 -18.96
CA GLU A 564 -8.94 -0.05 -18.73
C GLU A 564 -9.73 -0.39 -19.99
N ASN A 565 -9.40 0.26 -21.09
CA ASN A 565 -10.10 0.05 -22.38
C ASN A 565 -9.75 -1.33 -22.99
N LEU A 566 -8.47 -1.71 -22.95
CA LEU A 566 -8.00 -3.00 -23.44
C LEU A 566 -8.62 -4.16 -22.65
N ASN A 567 -8.78 -4.06 -21.33
CA ASN A 567 -9.42 -5.09 -20.53
C ASN A 567 -10.87 -5.32 -20.94
N ARG A 568 -11.66 -4.24 -21.11
CA ARG A 568 -13.06 -4.36 -21.59
C ARG A 568 -13.13 -4.99 -22.97
N PHE A 569 -12.29 -4.53 -23.88
CA PHE A 569 -12.25 -5.07 -25.24
C PHE A 569 -11.89 -6.55 -25.27
N LEU A 570 -10.85 -6.97 -24.53
CA LEU A 570 -10.41 -8.34 -24.50
C LEU A 570 -11.39 -9.25 -23.75
N GLN A 571 -12.03 -8.76 -22.70
CA GLN A 571 -13.09 -9.50 -22.03
C GLN A 571 -14.21 -9.85 -23.01
N GLU A 572 -14.67 -8.92 -23.82
CA GLU A 572 -15.72 -9.16 -24.79
C GLU A 572 -15.31 -10.11 -25.92
N ARG A 573 -14.03 -10.12 -26.30
CA ARG A 573 -13.49 -11.01 -27.33
C ARG A 573 -13.17 -12.42 -26.84
N LEU A 574 -12.65 -12.53 -25.63
CA LEU A 574 -12.17 -13.79 -25.05
C LEU A 574 -13.23 -14.46 -24.18
N ASN A 575 -14.03 -13.66 -23.51
CA ASN A 575 -15.01 -14.08 -22.52
C ASN A 575 -16.35 -13.32 -22.67
N PRO A 576 -17.04 -13.43 -23.85
CA PRO A 576 -18.28 -12.71 -24.11
C PRO A 576 -19.41 -13.11 -23.15
N PRO A 577 -20.41 -12.24 -22.95
CA PRO A 577 -21.59 -12.58 -22.16
C PRO A 577 -22.34 -13.76 -22.77
N GLY A 578 -23.05 -14.52 -21.96
CA GLY A 578 -23.82 -15.69 -22.38
C GLY A 578 -25.07 -15.89 -21.54
N LYS A 579 -26.14 -16.48 -22.12
CA LYS A 579 -27.44 -16.67 -21.44
C LYS A 579 -27.37 -17.42 -20.11
N ASN A 580 -26.37 -18.29 -19.92
CA ASN A 580 -26.17 -19.11 -18.70
C ASN A 580 -24.87 -18.76 -17.98
N LYS A 581 -24.29 -17.58 -18.24
CA LYS A 581 -23.03 -17.16 -17.66
C LYS A 581 -23.31 -16.09 -16.63
N PRO A 582 -23.09 -16.37 -15.34
CA PRO A 582 -23.33 -15.38 -14.31
C PRO A 582 -22.33 -14.23 -14.44
N GLU A 583 -22.85 -13.04 -14.24
CA GLU A 583 -22.10 -11.76 -14.24
C GLU A 583 -22.44 -10.98 -12.97
N TYR A 584 -21.49 -10.20 -12.51
CA TYR A 584 -21.70 -9.24 -11.43
C TYR A 584 -21.08 -7.88 -11.80
N GLU A 585 -21.85 -6.82 -11.66
CA GLU A 585 -21.37 -5.45 -11.86
C GLU A 585 -21.06 -4.82 -10.49
N GLY A 586 -19.80 -4.49 -10.26
CA GLY A 586 -19.33 -3.89 -9.02
C GLY A 586 -18.05 -3.09 -9.24
N SER A 587 -17.85 -2.03 -8.45
CA SER A 587 -16.65 -1.17 -8.49
C SER A 587 -16.28 -0.63 -9.88
N GLY A 588 -17.30 -0.45 -10.75
CA GLY A 588 -17.12 0.05 -12.13
C GLY A 588 -16.60 -0.99 -13.13
N ASN A 589 -16.51 -2.25 -12.74
CA ASN A 589 -16.16 -3.39 -13.59
C ASN A 589 -17.32 -4.39 -13.66
N ILE A 590 -17.40 -5.10 -14.78
CA ILE A 590 -18.27 -6.27 -14.92
C ILE A 590 -17.39 -7.51 -14.81
N PHE A 591 -17.63 -8.32 -13.80
CA PHE A 591 -16.95 -9.60 -13.61
C PHE A 591 -17.82 -10.74 -14.15
N ARG A 592 -17.24 -11.63 -14.95
CA ARG A 592 -17.92 -12.78 -15.56
C ARG A 592 -17.26 -14.08 -15.15
N LEU A 593 -18.03 -15.13 -15.06
CA LEU A 593 -17.48 -16.47 -14.90
C LEU A 593 -16.42 -16.75 -15.98
N GLY A 594 -15.24 -17.15 -15.57
CA GLY A 594 -14.09 -17.42 -16.45
C GLY A 594 -13.18 -16.23 -16.70
N ASP A 595 -13.43 -15.05 -16.12
CA ASP A 595 -12.56 -13.89 -16.26
C ASP A 595 -11.20 -14.10 -15.60
N LYS A 596 -10.17 -13.52 -16.21
CA LYS A 596 -8.85 -13.36 -15.62
C LYS A 596 -8.83 -12.10 -14.77
N VAL A 597 -8.51 -12.26 -13.49
CA VAL A 597 -8.50 -11.18 -12.50
C VAL A 597 -7.16 -11.10 -11.75
N MET A 598 -6.89 -9.97 -11.14
CA MET A 598 -5.72 -9.73 -10.32
C MET A 598 -6.14 -9.09 -9.00
N GLN A 599 -5.57 -9.56 -7.89
CA GLN A 599 -5.62 -8.91 -6.59
C GLN A 599 -4.81 -7.61 -6.67
N ILE A 600 -5.38 -6.50 -6.20
CA ILE A 600 -4.74 -5.17 -6.30
C ILE A 600 -4.29 -4.59 -4.96
N LYS A 601 -4.64 -5.24 -3.86
CA LYS A 601 -4.19 -4.91 -2.51
C LYS A 601 -3.71 -6.19 -1.83
N ASN A 602 -2.79 -6.07 -0.86
CA ASN A 602 -2.48 -7.20 0.01
C ASN A 602 -3.63 -7.41 0.99
N ASP A 603 -4.09 -8.65 1.10
CA ASP A 603 -5.06 -9.06 2.11
C ASP A 603 -4.48 -10.27 2.85
N TYR A 604 -4.02 -10.03 4.07
CA TYR A 604 -3.30 -11.02 4.88
C TYR A 604 -4.24 -11.98 5.61
N GLN A 605 -5.52 -11.63 5.75
CA GLN A 605 -6.52 -12.40 6.47
C GLN A 605 -7.42 -13.21 5.55
N LEU A 606 -7.40 -12.91 4.25
CA LEU A 606 -8.24 -13.59 3.28
C LEU A 606 -7.83 -15.06 3.16
N ALA A 607 -8.73 -15.94 3.61
CA ALA A 607 -8.49 -17.36 3.66
C ALA A 607 -8.46 -17.97 2.25
N TRP A 608 -7.58 -18.95 2.05
CA TRP A 608 -7.51 -19.77 0.86
C TRP A 608 -7.40 -21.25 1.21
N GLU A 609 -7.85 -22.10 0.30
CA GLU A 609 -7.75 -23.54 0.40
C GLU A 609 -7.26 -24.15 -0.93
N ILE A 610 -6.46 -25.22 -0.86
CA ILE A 610 -6.17 -26.08 -2.01
C ILE A 610 -7.15 -27.23 -1.96
N PRO A 611 -8.11 -27.30 -2.92
CA PRO A 611 -9.13 -28.35 -2.92
C PRO A 611 -8.52 -29.75 -3.08
N GLY A 612 -8.93 -30.67 -2.24
CA GLY A 612 -8.56 -32.08 -2.33
C GLY A 612 -9.74 -32.96 -2.72
N ASN A 613 -9.55 -34.26 -2.59
CA ASN A 613 -10.62 -35.25 -2.81
C ASN A 613 -11.66 -35.17 -1.67
N PHE A 614 -12.92 -35.41 -1.98
CA PHE A 614 -14.06 -35.45 -1.03
C PHE A 614 -14.34 -34.10 -0.34
N ASN A 615 -14.11 -32.95 -1.01
CA ASN A 615 -14.30 -31.60 -0.45
C ASN A 615 -13.47 -31.28 0.83
N LEU A 616 -12.43 -32.05 1.11
CA LEU A 616 -11.49 -31.74 2.17
C LEU A 616 -10.30 -31.00 1.57
N PRO A 617 -9.88 -29.85 2.12
CA PRO A 617 -8.70 -29.16 1.63
C PRO A 617 -7.43 -29.97 1.92
N ILE A 618 -6.53 -30.05 0.94
CA ILE A 618 -5.18 -30.63 1.11
C ILE A 618 -4.34 -29.69 1.97
N GLU A 619 -4.48 -28.40 1.74
CA GLU A 619 -3.80 -27.33 2.42
C GLU A 619 -4.72 -26.13 2.55
N SER A 620 -4.60 -25.40 3.63
CA SER A 620 -5.31 -24.14 3.85
C SER A 620 -4.37 -23.11 4.47
N GLY A 621 -4.66 -21.85 4.27
CA GLY A 621 -3.89 -20.77 4.82
C GLY A 621 -4.57 -19.42 4.62
N GLU A 622 -3.87 -18.36 4.98
CA GLU A 622 -4.32 -16.99 4.85
C GLU A 622 -3.35 -16.18 3.99
N GLY A 623 -3.85 -15.15 3.35
CA GLY A 623 -3.12 -14.15 2.58
C GLY A 623 -3.17 -14.33 1.07
N VAL A 624 -3.72 -13.31 0.41
CA VAL A 624 -3.71 -13.09 -1.04
C VAL A 624 -3.05 -11.74 -1.30
N PHE A 625 -2.14 -11.68 -2.24
CA PHE A 625 -1.23 -10.55 -2.37
C PHE A 625 -1.44 -9.76 -3.65
N ASN A 626 -1.10 -8.48 -3.58
CA ASN A 626 -1.09 -7.61 -4.75
C ASN A 626 -0.24 -8.21 -5.87
N GLY A 627 -0.84 -8.31 -7.06
CA GLY A 627 -0.23 -8.94 -8.23
C GLY A 627 -0.61 -10.41 -8.42
N ASP A 628 -1.24 -11.09 -7.46
CA ASP A 628 -1.74 -12.45 -7.66
C ASP A 628 -2.79 -12.46 -8.77
N ILE A 629 -2.60 -13.28 -9.79
CA ILE A 629 -3.53 -13.42 -10.93
C ILE A 629 -4.27 -14.74 -10.79
N GLY A 630 -5.58 -14.67 -10.93
CA GLY A 630 -6.47 -15.82 -10.85
C GLY A 630 -7.55 -15.81 -11.93
N LYS A 631 -8.40 -16.84 -11.88
CA LYS A 631 -9.54 -17.01 -12.75
C LYS A 631 -10.81 -17.15 -11.91
N ILE A 632 -11.86 -16.43 -12.29
CA ILE A 632 -13.18 -16.57 -11.66
C ILE A 632 -13.78 -17.91 -12.09
N THR A 633 -14.09 -18.75 -11.11
CA THR A 633 -14.65 -20.10 -11.33
C THR A 633 -16.09 -20.25 -10.88
N GLU A 634 -16.57 -19.33 -10.03
CA GLU A 634 -17.96 -19.31 -9.58
C GLU A 634 -18.38 -17.88 -9.25
N ILE A 635 -19.62 -17.53 -9.56
CA ILE A 635 -20.30 -16.32 -9.09
C ILE A 635 -21.64 -16.78 -8.52
N ASN A 636 -21.79 -16.66 -7.21
CA ASN A 636 -22.98 -17.08 -6.49
C ASN A 636 -23.80 -15.88 -6.05
N ALA A 637 -24.87 -15.59 -6.78
CA ALA A 637 -25.75 -14.45 -6.50
C ALA A 637 -26.52 -14.58 -5.18
N TYR A 638 -26.80 -15.82 -4.73
CA TYR A 638 -27.52 -16.08 -3.48
C TYR A 638 -26.64 -15.79 -2.26
N GLN A 639 -25.42 -16.32 -2.28
CA GLN A 639 -24.45 -16.12 -1.20
C GLN A 639 -23.71 -14.78 -1.33
N LYS A 640 -23.92 -14.07 -2.46
CA LYS A 640 -23.22 -12.82 -2.81
C LYS A 640 -21.70 -12.99 -2.75
N THR A 641 -21.19 -14.07 -3.35
CA THR A 641 -19.77 -14.42 -3.36
C THR A 641 -19.26 -14.67 -4.77
N VAL A 642 -17.95 -14.43 -4.93
CA VAL A 642 -17.19 -14.79 -6.14
C VAL A 642 -16.01 -15.66 -5.72
N THR A 643 -15.89 -16.83 -6.35
CA THR A 643 -14.77 -17.73 -6.13
C THR A 643 -13.71 -17.51 -7.22
N VAL A 644 -12.48 -17.28 -6.80
CA VAL A 644 -11.32 -17.10 -7.67
C VAL A 644 -10.29 -18.18 -7.37
N PHE A 645 -9.75 -18.80 -8.40
CA PHE A 645 -8.59 -19.68 -8.30
C PHE A 645 -7.32 -18.91 -8.68
N PHE A 646 -6.43 -18.72 -7.70
CA PHE A 646 -5.08 -18.25 -7.89
C PHE A 646 -4.15 -19.47 -7.97
N GLU A 647 -3.87 -19.92 -9.19
CA GLU A 647 -3.22 -21.21 -9.46
C GLU A 647 -4.02 -22.37 -8.85
N GLU A 648 -3.54 -23.01 -7.77
CA GLU A 648 -4.22 -24.12 -7.09
C GLU A 648 -5.05 -23.66 -5.87
N ARG A 649 -4.86 -22.41 -5.43
CA ARG A 649 -5.52 -21.84 -4.26
C ARG A 649 -6.90 -21.31 -4.62
N LYS A 650 -7.92 -21.84 -3.99
CA LYS A 650 -9.30 -21.36 -4.05
C LYS A 650 -9.52 -20.28 -3.00
N VAL A 651 -10.03 -19.13 -3.41
CA VAL A 651 -10.35 -18.00 -2.57
C VAL A 651 -11.79 -17.56 -2.81
N VAL A 652 -12.51 -17.26 -1.74
CA VAL A 652 -13.91 -16.81 -1.81
C VAL A 652 -13.98 -15.36 -1.37
N TYR A 653 -14.41 -14.48 -2.27
CA TYR A 653 -14.63 -13.06 -2.02
C TYR A 653 -16.10 -12.79 -1.76
N SER A 654 -16.43 -11.91 -0.80
CA SER A 654 -17.74 -11.29 -0.78
C SER A 654 -17.88 -10.26 -1.91
N PHE A 655 -19.09 -9.89 -2.28
CA PHE A 655 -19.30 -8.83 -3.29
C PHE A 655 -18.74 -7.47 -2.86
N GLN A 656 -18.56 -7.24 -1.56
CA GLN A 656 -17.96 -6.02 -1.02
C GLN A 656 -16.45 -5.99 -1.26
N ASP A 657 -15.79 -7.14 -1.14
CA ASP A 657 -14.33 -7.27 -1.29
C ASP A 657 -13.87 -7.27 -2.76
N LEU A 658 -14.81 -7.27 -3.71
CA LEU A 658 -14.49 -7.23 -5.15
C LEU A 658 -13.85 -5.90 -5.58
N GLU A 659 -13.83 -4.87 -4.75
CA GLU A 659 -13.02 -3.68 -4.97
C GLU A 659 -11.52 -3.98 -4.95
N ASN A 660 -11.11 -5.09 -4.33
CA ASN A 660 -9.74 -5.57 -4.29
C ASN A 660 -9.33 -6.36 -5.54
N LEU A 661 -10.24 -6.54 -6.51
CA LEU A 661 -10.00 -7.25 -7.77
C LEU A 661 -10.14 -6.32 -8.98
N GLU A 662 -9.24 -6.49 -9.96
CA GLU A 662 -9.34 -5.87 -11.29
C GLU A 662 -9.25 -6.95 -12.38
N LEU A 663 -9.84 -6.67 -13.55
CA LEU A 663 -9.62 -7.51 -14.74
C LEU A 663 -8.13 -7.51 -15.11
N ALA A 664 -7.58 -8.66 -15.47
CA ALA A 664 -6.14 -8.84 -15.68
C ALA A 664 -5.77 -9.42 -17.06
N TYR A 665 -6.62 -9.31 -18.05
CA TYR A 665 -6.23 -9.59 -19.44
C TYR A 665 -5.09 -8.68 -19.87
N VAL A 666 -5.13 -7.43 -19.38
CA VAL A 666 -4.11 -6.40 -19.56
C VAL A 666 -3.74 -5.82 -18.20
N ILE A 667 -2.44 -5.68 -17.96
CA ILE A 667 -1.91 -5.04 -16.77
C ILE A 667 -0.94 -3.92 -17.13
N THR A 668 -0.65 -3.03 -16.19
CA THR A 668 0.45 -2.08 -16.37
C THR A 668 1.80 -2.80 -16.28
N ILE A 669 2.82 -2.25 -16.94
CA ILE A 669 4.18 -2.81 -16.88
C ILE A 669 4.70 -2.82 -15.44
N HIS A 670 4.36 -1.81 -14.62
CA HIS A 670 4.71 -1.79 -13.20
C HIS A 670 4.12 -2.98 -12.42
N LYS A 671 2.86 -3.35 -12.69
CA LYS A 671 2.22 -4.52 -12.05
C LYS A 671 2.76 -5.86 -12.54
N SER A 672 3.58 -5.90 -13.59
CA SER A 672 4.25 -7.12 -14.07
C SER A 672 5.59 -7.40 -13.39
N GLN A 673 6.11 -6.47 -12.60
CA GLN A 673 7.37 -6.67 -11.88
C GLN A 673 7.30 -7.91 -10.98
N GLY A 674 8.40 -8.66 -10.86
CA GLY A 674 8.48 -9.92 -10.14
C GLY A 674 7.75 -11.10 -10.81
N SER A 675 7.04 -10.88 -11.93
CA SER A 675 6.31 -11.91 -12.68
C SER A 675 6.97 -12.21 -14.01
N GLU A 676 6.77 -13.42 -14.51
CA GLU A 676 7.17 -13.82 -15.88
C GLU A 676 6.00 -14.55 -16.55
N TYR A 677 5.91 -14.41 -17.86
CA TYR A 677 4.81 -14.95 -18.65
C TYR A 677 5.33 -15.73 -19.86
N PRO A 678 4.66 -16.78 -20.30
CA PRO A 678 5.01 -17.53 -21.52
C PRO A 678 5.12 -16.62 -22.74
N ALA A 679 4.18 -15.67 -22.89
CA ALA A 679 4.22 -14.64 -23.92
C ALA A 679 3.76 -13.28 -23.39
N VAL A 680 4.40 -12.24 -23.92
CA VAL A 680 4.08 -10.84 -23.65
C VAL A 680 3.69 -10.13 -24.95
N LEU A 681 2.56 -9.42 -24.89
CA LEU A 681 2.07 -8.56 -25.96
C LEU A 681 2.16 -7.10 -25.49
N LEU A 682 2.80 -6.23 -26.27
CA LEU A 682 3.01 -4.83 -25.92
C LEU A 682 2.57 -3.92 -27.07
N PRO A 683 1.49 -3.12 -26.90
CA PRO A 683 1.08 -2.12 -27.91
C PRO A 683 2.11 -0.98 -27.97
N MET A 684 2.62 -0.68 -29.17
CA MET A 684 3.54 0.40 -29.48
C MET A 684 2.73 1.57 -30.09
N TYR A 685 2.16 2.42 -29.24
CA TYR A 685 1.33 3.56 -29.62
C TYR A 685 1.69 4.80 -28.79
N PRO A 686 1.58 6.02 -29.35
CA PRO A 686 1.94 7.22 -28.64
C PRO A 686 1.20 7.38 -27.31
N GLY A 687 1.94 7.82 -26.29
CA GLY A 687 1.46 8.03 -24.93
C GLY A 687 2.21 9.16 -24.22
N PRO A 688 1.94 9.37 -22.93
CA PRO A 688 2.66 10.36 -22.12
C PRO A 688 4.18 10.06 -22.12
N LYS A 689 5.00 11.04 -22.43
CA LYS A 689 6.47 10.86 -22.54
C LYS A 689 7.11 10.23 -21.31
N MET A 690 6.59 10.54 -20.13
CA MET A 690 7.07 9.98 -18.85
C MET A 690 6.85 8.46 -18.71
N LEU A 691 5.89 7.90 -19.46
CA LEU A 691 5.60 6.46 -19.48
C LEU A 691 6.19 5.75 -20.70
N MET A 692 6.83 6.50 -21.61
CA MET A 692 7.41 5.99 -22.85
C MET A 692 8.94 6.02 -22.75
N THR A 693 9.50 5.27 -21.77
CA THR A 693 10.94 5.26 -21.45
C THR A 693 11.58 3.93 -21.78
N ARG A 694 12.91 3.94 -21.93
CA ARG A 694 13.73 2.74 -22.18
C ARG A 694 13.53 1.67 -21.11
N ASN A 695 13.53 2.05 -19.83
CA ASN A 695 13.39 1.11 -18.72
C ASN A 695 12.04 0.41 -18.69
N ILE A 696 10.96 1.13 -19.06
CA ILE A 696 9.62 0.55 -19.20
C ILE A 696 9.63 -0.50 -20.33
N LEU A 697 10.20 -0.16 -21.47
CA LEU A 697 10.33 -1.10 -22.59
C LEU A 697 11.17 -2.32 -22.23
N TYR A 698 12.33 -2.10 -21.62
CA TYR A 698 13.23 -3.16 -21.14
C TYR A 698 12.53 -4.08 -20.14
N THR A 699 11.88 -3.50 -19.11
CA THR A 699 11.14 -4.28 -18.10
C THR A 699 10.03 -5.12 -18.73
N ALA A 700 9.25 -4.57 -19.65
CA ALA A 700 8.19 -5.32 -20.33
C ALA A 700 8.72 -6.51 -21.13
N ILE A 701 9.79 -6.33 -21.90
CA ILE A 701 10.39 -7.38 -22.73
C ILE A 701 10.98 -8.49 -21.85
N THR A 702 11.62 -8.12 -20.75
CA THR A 702 12.24 -9.09 -19.82
C THR A 702 11.24 -9.90 -19.00
N ARG A 703 9.93 -9.59 -19.08
CA ARG A 703 8.87 -10.43 -18.47
C ARG A 703 8.47 -11.62 -19.32
N ALA A 704 8.93 -11.72 -20.55
CA ALA A 704 8.60 -12.84 -21.44
C ALA A 704 9.59 -13.99 -21.32
N LYS A 705 9.06 -15.22 -21.16
CA LYS A 705 9.86 -16.46 -21.17
C LYS A 705 10.15 -16.96 -22.58
N SER A 706 9.10 -17.04 -23.44
CA SER A 706 9.19 -17.75 -24.72
C SER A 706 8.83 -16.88 -25.92
N CYS A 707 8.07 -15.79 -25.74
CA CYS A 707 7.65 -14.97 -26.87
C CYS A 707 7.35 -13.52 -26.50
N VAL A 708 7.85 -12.58 -27.28
CA VAL A 708 7.50 -11.15 -27.24
C VAL A 708 6.88 -10.75 -28.56
N CYS A 709 5.73 -10.10 -28.52
CA CYS A 709 5.11 -9.46 -29.67
C CYS A 709 4.91 -7.97 -29.41
N LEU A 710 5.63 -7.14 -30.11
CA LEU A 710 5.44 -5.69 -30.14
C LEU A 710 4.47 -5.34 -31.27
N LEU A 711 3.40 -4.58 -30.99
CA LEU A 711 2.34 -4.29 -31.97
C LEU A 711 2.15 -2.78 -32.14
N GLY A 712 2.44 -2.25 -33.31
CA GLY A 712 2.18 -0.85 -33.59
C GLY A 712 3.23 -0.15 -34.44
N HIS A 713 3.65 1.02 -34.00
CA HIS A 713 4.48 1.93 -34.78
C HIS A 713 5.97 1.79 -34.43
N PRO A 714 6.86 1.47 -35.41
CA PRO A 714 8.31 1.41 -35.14
C PRO A 714 8.87 2.72 -34.56
N LYS A 715 8.31 3.87 -34.97
CA LYS A 715 8.71 5.18 -34.45
C LYS A 715 8.52 5.28 -32.94
N VAL A 716 7.41 4.75 -32.40
CA VAL A 716 7.15 4.75 -30.97
C VAL A 716 8.15 3.87 -30.21
N PHE A 717 8.53 2.73 -30.78
CA PHE A 717 9.59 1.89 -30.25
C PHE A 717 10.91 2.66 -30.15
N LEU A 718 11.29 3.38 -31.21
CA LEU A 718 12.53 4.19 -31.25
C LEU A 718 12.45 5.37 -30.25
N GLU A 719 11.30 6.00 -30.13
CA GLU A 719 11.08 7.07 -29.15
C GLU A 719 11.29 6.53 -27.72
N MET A 720 10.78 5.34 -27.39
CA MET A 720 11.01 4.70 -26.09
C MET A 720 12.48 4.31 -25.91
N LEU A 721 13.11 3.74 -26.93
CA LEU A 721 14.51 3.32 -26.90
C LEU A 721 15.46 4.47 -26.59
N HIS A 722 15.25 5.63 -27.18
CA HIS A 722 16.07 6.83 -27.00
C HIS A 722 15.66 7.70 -25.82
N ASN A 723 14.51 7.41 -25.19
CA ASN A 723 14.05 8.15 -24.04
C ASN A 723 14.70 7.56 -22.74
N GLU A 724 15.83 8.14 -22.36
CA GLU A 724 16.56 7.83 -21.12
C GLU A 724 16.03 8.62 -19.91
N GLN A 725 14.98 9.41 -20.09
CA GLN A 725 14.39 10.14 -18.99
C GLN A 725 13.77 9.16 -17.98
N GLU A 726 14.64 8.55 -17.19
CA GLU A 726 14.18 8.02 -15.91
C GLU A 726 13.52 9.17 -15.16
N LEU A 727 12.40 8.91 -14.54
CA LEU A 727 11.89 9.80 -13.51
C LEU A 727 13.02 9.95 -12.50
N LYS A 728 13.74 11.09 -12.57
CA LYS A 728 14.86 11.37 -11.66
C LYS A 728 14.30 11.29 -10.24
N ARG A 729 14.68 10.25 -9.52
CA ARG A 729 14.34 10.11 -8.12
C ARG A 729 15.36 10.89 -7.31
N TYR A 730 14.86 11.72 -6.42
CA TYR A 730 15.68 12.45 -5.48
C TYR A 730 15.87 11.56 -4.25
N SER A 731 17.02 10.90 -4.14
CA SER A 731 17.43 10.06 -3.01
C SER A 731 18.80 10.49 -2.51
N GLY A 732 18.99 10.49 -1.21
CA GLY A 732 20.24 10.86 -0.54
C GLY A 732 21.05 9.67 -0.06
N LEU A 733 20.53 8.43 -0.18
CA LEU A 733 21.12 7.24 0.42
C LEU A 733 22.58 6.98 -0.04
N ALA A 734 22.87 7.14 -1.34
CA ALA A 734 24.23 6.95 -1.85
C ALA A 734 25.22 7.89 -1.18
N LYS A 735 24.86 9.18 -1.03
CA LYS A 735 25.70 10.17 -0.38
C LYS A 735 25.84 9.92 1.12
N GLN A 736 24.77 9.51 1.78
CA GLN A 736 24.81 9.17 3.21
C GLN A 736 25.71 7.96 3.50
N LEU A 737 25.68 6.93 2.62
CA LEU A 737 26.59 5.80 2.70
C LEU A 737 28.06 6.25 2.60
N GLN A 738 28.39 7.17 1.68
CA GLN A 738 29.73 7.73 1.53
C GLN A 738 30.13 8.56 2.74
N ASP A 739 29.31 9.54 3.14
CA ASP A 739 29.59 10.45 4.25
C ASP A 739 29.81 9.68 5.58
N ILE A 740 29.01 8.65 5.85
CA ILE A 740 29.14 7.81 7.05
C ILE A 740 30.33 6.85 6.89
N GLY A 741 30.53 6.25 5.71
CA GLY A 741 31.63 5.33 5.43
C GLY A 741 33.01 5.99 5.61
N GLU A 742 33.17 7.23 5.15
CA GLU A 742 34.38 8.03 5.39
C GLU A 742 34.63 8.26 6.88
N SER A 743 33.55 8.51 7.67
CA SER A 743 33.65 8.69 9.12
C SER A 743 34.09 7.41 9.86
N PHE A 744 33.68 6.22 9.36
CA PHE A 744 34.14 4.94 9.90
C PHE A 744 35.58 4.60 9.51
N SER A 745 36.07 5.13 8.39
CA SER A 745 37.42 4.85 7.85
C SER A 745 38.48 5.83 8.36
N ALA A 746 38.06 6.97 8.97
CA ALA A 746 38.98 7.94 9.53
C ALA A 746 39.66 7.33 10.77
N PRO A 747 41.03 7.29 10.84
CA PRO A 747 41.74 6.84 12.04
C PRO A 747 41.32 7.74 13.20
N PHE A 748 40.96 7.13 14.33
CA PHE A 748 40.73 7.84 15.59
C PHE A 748 42.00 8.59 15.95
N SER A 749 42.10 9.84 15.57
CA SER A 749 43.14 10.75 16.09
C SER A 749 42.79 11.01 17.54
N MET A 750 43.44 10.30 18.45
CA MET A 750 43.46 10.66 19.86
C MET A 750 44.27 11.97 20.03
N GLU A 751 43.72 13.10 19.60
CA GLU A 751 44.04 14.41 20.09
C GLU A 751 43.00 14.86 21.11
N GLY A 752 42.95 14.13 22.20
CA GLY A 752 42.26 14.52 23.43
C GLY A 752 43.25 15.01 24.42
N GLY A 753 43.60 16.31 24.30
CA GLY A 753 44.24 17.04 25.39
C GLY A 753 43.37 16.94 26.63
N ASN A 754 43.96 16.45 27.69
CA ASN A 754 43.38 16.35 29.02
C ASN A 754 43.01 17.77 29.53
N PRO A 755 41.72 18.14 29.69
CA PRO A 755 41.36 19.48 30.17
C PRO A 755 41.43 19.64 31.69
N PHE A 756 42.09 18.73 32.42
CA PHE A 756 42.30 18.81 33.86
C PHE A 756 43.78 18.70 34.20
N SER A 757 44.60 19.66 33.79
CA SER A 757 45.85 19.97 34.42
C SER A 757 46.01 21.48 34.35
N GLU A 758 45.81 22.09 35.51
CA GLU A 758 46.33 23.31 36.08
C GLU A 758 45.27 24.19 36.73
N GLU A 759 45.52 24.26 38.06
CA GLU A 759 45.10 25.18 39.13
C GLU A 759 43.65 25.19 39.59
#